data_d6a4ac9c2ba6986751563709dfc63c85
#
_entry.id   d6a4ac9c2ba6986751563709dfc63c85
#
_cell.length_a   1.000
_cell.length_b   1.000
_cell.length_c   1.000
_cell.angle_alpha   90.00
_cell.angle_beta   90.00
_cell.angle_gamma   90.00
#
_symmetry.space_group_name_H-M   'P 1'
#
loop_
_entity.id
_entity.type
_entity.pdbx_description
1 polymer ?
#
loop_
_entity_poly.entity_id
_entity_poly.type
_entity_poly.pdbx_seq_one_letter_code
_entity_poly.pdbx_strand_id
1 'polypeptide(L)'
;MKLMTLDGNSLAYRAFFALPTDMATASGQVTNAVFGFASMLSNLLKEHRPDGIVVVFDRPEPTFRHLAVPEYKAQREAAPDILRQQLGVIRELLDALGVHTIDMSGFEGDDLIATIARQGKETGNDVLIVTGDRDSYQLVCDPHVKVLYNKRGVSDYAIYDEAGILERTGVHPNRYVEYAALRGDPSDNLEGTPGVGEKTAAKLVNSHESLVDIFDNASKQTPKLRASLEESRERVLRNASIMVLKDDLEVALSDTDVIPAPNIDQLDRLLDFLEMRTMKKRLVEAFSPWVASQAPTGKSSDASQPTQSNADLPVALSVVSKDVLSEAFASIAQDTLLGVCAVWRDQKKKSELIGMVVATSTMSWQFDLALLPQLAEHLQSCVTKGSAIVAYDAKPLLRALLEKDIDLQAVTFDVAIAGYLIDPVEGAHTLSGLLTRQTEYSLPEVASVVDSGQLDFGGSDDAPDASVSVGQSQACRVLFTPLRTALETSGMLSLYEDIEQPLIRVLAKMETLGIGVDVAALTAINNDLISRASALSEKLLAVVGRPINFNSPTQLQEVLYKERQLTPGKKTKTGFSTDAATLEKLRDEWPEFINPLLEYREVEKLRGTYGQGLLDAVQKDERIHATFQQAVARTGRLSSENPNLHNIPVRSESGRIFRTAFVARPGCELMVADYNQIELRCIAHLANDPGLIQSFTDGIDIHNATAARVFGVVPDQVTHDQRSQAKMVSYGLAYGMEAYGLSQRLAIGVEEATGILNAYFDAFPSVRQYMDDTVVEARKNEGTVTLFGRRRPIPELRSDNFRVRQAGERQAMNAGIQGLAADIFKVALVRIDEALEKGNLASRLVLQVHDEVIVEAPTSEKEVVNELVLNIMCHATELKVPLEVNSAWGHTWSEAK
;
A
#
# COMPACT_ATOMS: atom_id res chain seq x y z
N MET A 1 -35.69 24.01 8.02
CA MET A 1 -34.24 23.93 7.97
C MET A 1 -33.83 22.47 7.72
N LYS A 2 -32.80 22.22 6.93
CA LYS A 2 -32.23 20.89 6.74
C LYS A 2 -31.02 20.73 7.65
N LEU A 3 -31.18 19.95 8.74
CA LEU A 3 -30.15 19.69 9.74
C LEU A 3 -29.41 18.40 9.41
N MET A 4 -28.10 18.40 9.38
CA MET A 4 -27.26 17.21 9.26
C MET A 4 -26.65 16.86 10.62
N THR A 5 -26.98 15.68 11.14
CA THR A 5 -26.45 15.18 12.40
C THR A 5 -25.51 14.03 12.13
N LEU A 6 -24.24 14.16 12.52
CA LEU A 6 -23.20 13.18 12.24
C LEU A 6 -22.79 12.43 13.50
N ASP A 7 -22.70 11.12 13.40
CA ASP A 7 -22.05 10.26 14.38
C ASP A 7 -20.52 10.35 14.23
N GLY A 8 -19.91 11.17 15.08
CA GLY A 8 -18.48 11.48 15.01
C GLY A 8 -17.59 10.26 15.24
N ASN A 9 -17.98 9.39 16.18
CA ASN A 9 -17.21 8.18 16.47
C ASN A 9 -17.28 7.19 15.30
N SER A 10 -18.47 6.89 14.80
CA SER A 10 -18.67 5.97 13.68
C SER A 10 -17.90 6.42 12.44
N LEU A 11 -17.95 7.71 12.09
CA LEU A 11 -17.23 8.26 10.94
C LEU A 11 -15.71 8.23 11.14
N ALA A 12 -15.21 8.58 12.34
CA ALA A 12 -13.79 8.55 12.64
C ALA A 12 -13.21 7.12 12.62
N TYR A 13 -13.94 6.15 13.21
CA TYR A 13 -13.56 4.74 13.14
C TYR A 13 -13.51 4.24 11.69
N ARG A 14 -14.51 4.57 10.92
CA ARG A 14 -14.58 4.18 9.51
C ARG A 14 -13.44 4.78 8.68
N ALA A 15 -13.14 6.05 8.89
CA ALA A 15 -12.00 6.73 8.26
C ALA A 15 -10.68 6.03 8.61
N PHE A 16 -10.48 5.72 9.90
CA PHE A 16 -9.27 5.05 10.39
C PHE A 16 -9.03 3.69 9.75
N PHE A 17 -10.08 2.85 9.64
CA PHE A 17 -9.94 1.51 9.07
C PHE A 17 -10.02 1.46 7.53
N ALA A 18 -10.50 2.53 6.88
CA ALA A 18 -10.57 2.62 5.42
C ALA A 18 -9.26 3.12 4.79
N LEU A 19 -8.45 3.87 5.53
CA LEU A 19 -7.22 4.48 5.06
C LEU A 19 -6.00 3.90 5.79
N PRO A 20 -4.85 3.80 5.11
CA PRO A 20 -3.65 3.24 5.71
C PRO A 20 -3.15 4.09 6.89
N THR A 21 -2.66 3.45 7.95
CA THR A 21 -2.13 4.11 9.16
C THR A 21 -0.72 4.69 8.98
N ASP A 22 -0.12 4.52 7.81
CA ASP A 22 1.13 5.17 7.41
C ASP A 22 0.93 6.60 6.88
N MET A 23 -0.32 7.05 6.73
CA MET A 23 -0.63 8.46 6.51
C MET A 23 -0.29 9.26 7.78
N ALA A 24 0.86 9.93 7.78
CA ALA A 24 1.34 10.70 8.91
C ALA A 24 2.01 12.00 8.43
N THR A 25 2.05 13.02 9.30
CA THR A 25 2.85 14.23 9.07
C THR A 25 4.35 13.90 9.10
N ALA A 26 5.19 14.78 8.59
CA ALA A 26 6.65 14.66 8.68
C ALA A 26 7.14 14.52 10.14
N SER A 27 6.37 15.04 11.12
CA SER A 27 6.61 14.85 12.54
C SER A 27 6.17 13.50 13.10
N GLY A 28 5.57 12.61 12.24
CA GLY A 28 5.15 11.26 12.63
C GLY A 28 3.76 11.18 13.27
N GLN A 29 2.99 12.25 13.28
CA GLN A 29 1.60 12.21 13.73
C GLN A 29 0.73 11.54 12.68
N VAL A 30 0.13 10.39 13.02
CA VAL A 30 -0.78 9.67 12.12
C VAL A 30 -2.05 10.50 11.90
N THR A 31 -2.45 10.66 10.64
CA THR A 31 -3.51 11.57 10.21
C THR A 31 -4.60 10.92 9.37
N ASN A 32 -4.55 9.61 9.14
CA ASN A 32 -5.47 8.89 8.28
C ASN A 32 -6.94 9.06 8.67
N ALA A 33 -7.27 8.99 9.98
CA ALA A 33 -8.63 9.21 10.45
C ALA A 33 -9.07 10.66 10.27
N VAL A 34 -8.20 11.63 10.55
CA VAL A 34 -8.49 13.07 10.38
C VAL A 34 -8.73 13.39 8.90
N PHE A 35 -7.86 12.91 8.02
CA PHE A 35 -7.99 13.10 6.57
C PHE A 35 -9.26 12.45 6.01
N GLY A 36 -9.55 11.21 6.41
CA GLY A 36 -10.75 10.50 5.99
C GLY A 36 -12.03 11.17 6.48
N PHE A 37 -12.05 11.59 7.75
CA PHE A 37 -13.17 12.31 8.35
C PHE A 37 -13.43 13.65 7.63
N ALA A 38 -12.39 14.46 7.43
CA ALA A 38 -12.47 15.72 6.70
C ALA A 38 -12.95 15.54 5.26
N SER A 39 -12.47 14.47 4.59
CA SER A 39 -12.91 14.11 3.23
C SER A 39 -14.39 13.73 3.18
N MET A 40 -14.86 12.89 4.12
CA MET A 40 -16.26 12.52 4.23
C MET A 40 -17.14 13.74 4.51
N LEU A 41 -16.74 14.56 5.47
CA LEU A 41 -17.47 15.80 5.81
C LEU A 41 -17.59 16.73 4.60
N SER A 42 -16.47 17.01 3.91
CA SER A 42 -16.47 17.86 2.71
C SER A 42 -17.42 17.34 1.62
N ASN A 43 -17.40 16.02 1.35
CA ASN A 43 -18.25 15.41 0.34
C ASN A 43 -19.73 15.47 0.73
N LEU A 44 -20.06 15.14 1.99
CA LEU A 44 -21.44 15.19 2.51
C LEU A 44 -22.04 16.59 2.41
N LEU A 45 -21.25 17.63 2.73
CA LEU A 45 -21.72 19.00 2.64
C LEU A 45 -21.96 19.45 1.21
N LYS A 46 -21.09 19.07 0.27
CA LYS A 46 -21.26 19.38 -1.16
C LYS A 46 -22.49 18.70 -1.76
N GLU A 47 -22.71 17.43 -1.42
CA GLU A 47 -23.80 16.62 -1.97
C GLU A 47 -25.16 17.00 -1.37
N HIS A 48 -25.23 17.12 -0.04
CA HIS A 48 -26.53 17.29 0.64
C HIS A 48 -26.90 18.72 0.98
N ARG A 49 -25.93 19.66 1.01
CA ARG A 49 -26.10 21.09 1.26
C ARG A 49 -27.06 21.38 2.43
N PRO A 50 -26.70 20.96 3.68
CA PRO A 50 -27.51 21.23 4.85
C PRO A 50 -27.47 22.71 5.22
N ASP A 51 -28.50 23.19 5.90
CA ASP A 51 -28.52 24.53 6.46
C ASP A 51 -27.75 24.61 7.78
N GLY A 52 -27.70 23.50 8.54
CA GLY A 52 -26.98 23.39 9.79
C GLY A 52 -26.35 22.00 10.00
N ILE A 53 -25.35 21.96 10.88
CA ILE A 53 -24.58 20.74 11.16
C ILE A 53 -24.36 20.62 12.66
N VAL A 54 -24.47 19.37 13.15
CA VAL A 54 -24.05 19.00 14.50
C VAL A 54 -23.31 17.67 14.46
N VAL A 55 -22.23 17.52 15.23
CA VAL A 55 -21.49 16.28 15.34
C VAL A 55 -21.56 15.79 16.77
N VAL A 56 -21.96 14.53 16.93
CA VAL A 56 -22.17 13.90 18.22
C VAL A 56 -21.04 12.90 18.49
N PHE A 57 -20.53 12.88 19.71
CA PHE A 57 -19.48 11.95 20.12
C PHE A 57 -19.88 11.16 21.38
N ASP A 58 -19.42 9.91 21.48
CA ASP A 58 -19.45 9.14 22.69
C ASP A 58 -18.43 9.65 23.71
N ARG A 59 -18.74 9.42 24.98
CA ARG A 59 -17.80 9.58 26.09
C ARG A 59 -17.27 8.23 26.57
N PRO A 60 -16.07 8.20 27.19
CA PRO A 60 -15.46 6.95 27.66
C PRO A 60 -16.12 6.38 28.93
N GLU A 61 -16.96 7.14 29.61
CA GLU A 61 -17.62 6.71 30.84
C GLU A 61 -18.74 5.67 30.57
N PRO A 62 -18.99 4.74 31.49
CA PRO A 62 -20.08 3.79 31.36
C PRO A 62 -21.44 4.47 31.23
N THR A 63 -22.28 3.95 30.34
CA THR A 63 -23.62 4.43 30.10
C THR A 63 -24.65 3.64 30.93
N PHE A 64 -25.92 4.07 30.95
CA PHE A 64 -27.00 3.35 31.62
C PHE A 64 -27.16 1.92 31.11
N ARG A 65 -26.78 1.65 29.83
CA ARG A 65 -26.82 0.30 29.25
C ARG A 65 -25.80 -0.62 29.91
N HIS A 66 -24.60 -0.15 30.17
CA HIS A 66 -23.54 -0.90 30.87
C HIS A 66 -23.97 -1.20 32.32
N LEU A 67 -24.70 -0.28 32.98
CA LEU A 67 -25.22 -0.49 34.34
C LEU A 67 -26.36 -1.51 34.37
N ALA A 68 -27.20 -1.52 33.32
CA ALA A 68 -28.34 -2.45 33.22
C ALA A 68 -27.90 -3.86 32.77
N VAL A 69 -26.90 -3.97 31.90
CA VAL A 69 -26.39 -5.23 31.34
C VAL A 69 -24.85 -5.17 31.31
N PRO A 70 -24.18 -5.76 32.33
CA PRO A 70 -22.72 -5.71 32.42
C PRO A 70 -21.99 -6.34 31.23
N GLU A 71 -22.62 -7.24 30.48
CA GLU A 71 -22.06 -7.87 29.27
C GLU A 71 -22.21 -7.01 28.02
N TYR A 72 -22.95 -5.90 28.09
CA TYR A 72 -23.16 -4.99 26.95
C TYR A 72 -21.80 -4.44 26.45
N LYS A 73 -21.53 -4.62 25.18
CA LYS A 73 -20.28 -4.23 24.50
C LYS A 73 -18.97 -4.75 25.16
N ALA A 74 -19.05 -5.72 26.10
CA ALA A 74 -17.90 -6.24 26.85
C ALA A 74 -16.84 -6.91 25.96
N GLN A 75 -17.19 -7.32 24.74
CA GLN A 75 -16.27 -7.93 23.78
C GLN A 75 -15.63 -6.91 22.84
N ARG A 76 -16.04 -5.64 22.89
CA ARG A 76 -15.42 -4.58 22.05
C ARG A 76 -13.97 -4.32 22.50
N GLU A 77 -13.04 -4.45 21.57
CA GLU A 77 -11.66 -4.02 21.82
C GLU A 77 -11.63 -2.50 22.02
N ALA A 78 -10.79 -2.03 22.95
CA ALA A 78 -10.57 -0.59 23.13
C ALA A 78 -10.03 0.02 21.82
N ALA A 79 -10.45 1.26 21.54
CA ALA A 79 -9.93 1.99 20.39
C ALA A 79 -8.40 2.01 20.43
N PRO A 80 -7.70 1.76 19.28
CA PRO A 80 -6.25 1.90 19.20
C PRO A 80 -5.79 3.27 19.71
N ASP A 81 -4.67 3.33 20.43
CA ASP A 81 -4.14 4.58 20.97
C ASP A 81 -3.96 5.65 19.88
N ILE A 82 -3.53 5.23 18.68
CA ILE A 82 -3.36 6.09 17.51
C ILE A 82 -4.71 6.69 17.05
N LEU A 83 -5.80 5.97 17.13
CA LEU A 83 -7.14 6.51 16.82
C LEU A 83 -7.60 7.47 17.91
N ARG A 84 -7.38 7.15 19.18
CA ARG A 84 -7.75 8.03 20.30
C ARG A 84 -7.08 9.41 20.20
N GLN A 85 -5.82 9.45 19.81
CA GLN A 85 -5.10 10.70 19.55
C GLN A 85 -5.76 11.50 18.41
N GLN A 86 -6.13 10.83 17.32
CA GLN A 86 -6.74 11.48 16.17
C GLN A 86 -8.16 11.98 16.44
N LEU A 87 -8.92 11.37 17.37
CA LEU A 87 -10.23 11.88 17.79
C LEU A 87 -10.13 13.29 18.41
N GLY A 88 -9.06 13.55 19.18
CA GLY A 88 -8.78 14.89 19.67
C GLY A 88 -8.57 15.90 18.54
N VAL A 89 -7.76 15.53 17.56
CA VAL A 89 -7.48 16.38 16.39
C VAL A 89 -8.72 16.58 15.51
N ILE A 90 -9.61 15.59 15.39
CA ILE A 90 -10.89 15.74 14.68
C ILE A 90 -11.78 16.76 15.40
N ARG A 91 -11.81 16.76 16.74
CA ARG A 91 -12.53 17.79 17.51
C ARG A 91 -11.95 19.19 17.30
N GLU A 92 -10.62 19.32 17.29
CA GLU A 92 -9.94 20.59 16.99
C GLU A 92 -10.26 21.08 15.56
N LEU A 93 -10.36 20.16 14.60
CA LEU A 93 -10.77 20.49 13.23
C LEU A 93 -12.22 21.00 13.18
N LEU A 94 -13.14 20.36 13.89
CA LEU A 94 -14.53 20.76 13.97
C LEU A 94 -14.69 22.12 14.68
N ASP A 95 -13.91 22.36 15.73
CA ASP A 95 -13.85 23.65 16.42
C ASP A 95 -13.36 24.77 15.48
N ALA A 96 -12.25 24.52 14.74
CA ALA A 96 -11.78 25.45 13.72
C ALA A 96 -12.78 25.72 12.59
N LEU A 97 -13.62 24.73 12.26
CA LEU A 97 -14.73 24.87 11.31
C LEU A 97 -15.99 25.51 11.93
N GLY A 98 -15.97 25.80 13.23
CA GLY A 98 -17.12 26.35 13.96
C GLY A 98 -18.32 25.41 13.96
N VAL A 99 -18.08 24.09 13.88
CA VAL A 99 -19.13 23.06 13.92
C VAL A 99 -19.44 22.68 15.36
N HIS A 100 -20.70 22.76 15.75
CA HIS A 100 -21.11 22.41 17.09
C HIS A 100 -20.93 20.91 17.37
N THR A 101 -20.22 20.60 18.46
CA THR A 101 -19.99 19.20 18.89
C THR A 101 -20.67 18.94 20.22
N ILE A 102 -21.31 17.78 20.36
CA ILE A 102 -22.06 17.41 21.57
C ILE A 102 -21.60 16.04 22.05
N ASP A 103 -21.44 15.91 23.37
CA ASP A 103 -21.34 14.64 24.09
C ASP A 103 -21.99 14.76 25.46
N MET A 104 -22.45 13.65 26.05
CA MET A 104 -23.13 13.65 27.36
C MET A 104 -22.72 12.43 28.20
N SER A 105 -22.38 12.66 29.47
CA SER A 105 -22.02 11.57 30.37
C SER A 105 -23.22 10.71 30.72
N GLY A 106 -23.05 9.38 30.73
CA GLY A 106 -24.07 8.40 31.08
C GLY A 106 -24.96 7.96 29.89
N PHE A 107 -24.84 8.57 28.73
CA PHE A 107 -25.57 8.26 27.50
C PHE A 107 -24.60 8.01 26.33
N GLU A 108 -25.09 7.34 25.30
CA GLU A 108 -24.34 7.11 24.06
C GLU A 108 -24.65 8.22 23.05
N GLY A 109 -23.77 8.42 22.07
CA GLY A 109 -23.98 9.38 21.00
C GLY A 109 -25.27 9.15 20.23
N ASP A 110 -25.67 7.89 20.06
CA ASP A 110 -26.92 7.52 19.39
C ASP A 110 -28.17 8.02 20.12
N ASP A 111 -28.15 8.11 21.48
CA ASP A 111 -29.25 8.67 22.27
C ASP A 111 -29.36 10.21 22.03
N LEU A 112 -28.22 10.88 21.91
CA LEU A 112 -28.20 12.31 21.56
C LEU A 112 -28.70 12.55 20.14
N ILE A 113 -28.30 11.72 19.18
CA ILE A 113 -28.79 11.75 17.80
C ILE A 113 -30.31 11.55 17.76
N ALA A 114 -30.83 10.58 18.54
CA ALA A 114 -32.26 10.32 18.65
C ALA A 114 -33.02 11.54 19.19
N THR A 115 -32.48 12.18 20.24
CA THR A 115 -33.07 13.40 20.84
C THR A 115 -33.08 14.55 19.83
N ILE A 116 -31.99 14.78 19.09
CA ILE A 116 -31.90 15.82 18.06
C ILE A 116 -32.88 15.53 16.92
N ALA A 117 -32.98 14.28 16.49
CA ALA A 117 -33.92 13.87 15.44
C ALA A 117 -35.39 14.12 15.86
N ARG A 118 -35.75 13.80 17.10
CA ARG A 118 -37.09 14.09 17.65
C ARG A 118 -37.37 15.61 17.69
N GLN A 119 -36.43 16.40 18.25
CA GLN A 119 -36.56 17.86 18.33
C GLN A 119 -36.70 18.49 16.94
N GLY A 120 -35.89 18.05 15.97
CA GLY A 120 -35.97 18.48 14.58
C GLY A 120 -37.33 18.19 13.97
N LYS A 121 -37.87 17.00 14.15
CA LYS A 121 -39.22 16.62 13.71
C LYS A 121 -40.30 17.47 14.34
N GLU A 122 -40.25 17.72 15.65
CA GLU A 122 -41.22 18.51 16.40
C GLU A 122 -41.25 20.00 15.95
N THR A 123 -40.08 20.52 15.53
CA THR A 123 -39.95 21.88 15.00
C THR A 123 -40.17 21.98 13.47
N GLY A 124 -40.47 20.84 12.80
CA GLY A 124 -40.74 20.80 11.38
C GLY A 124 -39.47 20.92 10.50
N ASN A 125 -38.31 20.62 11.07
CA ASN A 125 -37.05 20.58 10.35
C ASN A 125 -36.82 19.19 9.72
N ASP A 126 -36.08 19.13 8.61
CA ASP A 126 -35.65 17.89 8.00
C ASP A 126 -34.30 17.49 8.60
N VAL A 127 -34.20 16.31 9.17
CA VAL A 127 -32.98 15.78 9.81
C VAL A 127 -32.40 14.64 8.99
N LEU A 128 -31.16 14.80 8.57
CA LEU A 128 -30.36 13.76 7.92
C LEU A 128 -29.32 13.22 8.89
N ILE A 129 -29.54 12.00 9.39
CA ILE A 129 -28.61 11.30 10.30
C ILE A 129 -27.54 10.60 9.47
N VAL A 130 -26.26 10.88 9.72
CA VAL A 130 -25.12 10.25 9.04
C VAL A 130 -24.41 9.33 10.03
N THR A 131 -24.55 8.03 9.86
CA THR A 131 -23.95 7.01 10.74
C THR A 131 -23.66 5.71 10.02
N GLY A 132 -22.80 4.87 10.58
CA GLY A 132 -22.59 3.48 10.19
C GLY A 132 -23.33 2.48 11.12
N ASP A 133 -24.12 2.97 12.08
CA ASP A 133 -24.87 2.12 13.00
C ASP A 133 -26.30 1.88 12.49
N ARG A 134 -26.75 0.60 12.58
CA ARG A 134 -28.09 0.19 12.16
C ARG A 134 -29.15 0.53 13.20
N ASP A 135 -28.77 0.79 14.43
CA ASP A 135 -29.72 1.10 15.50
C ASP A 135 -30.45 2.42 15.23
N SER A 136 -29.80 3.33 14.47
CA SER A 136 -30.43 4.55 13.96
C SER A 136 -31.61 4.31 13.01
N TYR A 137 -31.82 3.09 12.48
CA TYR A 137 -32.96 2.77 11.63
C TYR A 137 -34.31 2.95 12.34
N GLN A 138 -34.36 2.78 13.67
CA GLN A 138 -35.56 3.03 14.49
C GLN A 138 -36.01 4.50 14.47
N LEU A 139 -35.11 5.43 14.10
CA LEU A 139 -35.36 6.87 14.11
C LEU A 139 -35.98 7.39 12.80
N VAL A 140 -35.94 6.60 11.74
CA VAL A 140 -36.45 7.02 10.41
C VAL A 140 -37.95 7.29 10.50
N CYS A 141 -38.34 8.49 10.04
CA CYS A 141 -39.74 8.93 10.07
C CYS A 141 -39.99 9.92 8.95
N ASP A 142 -40.69 9.49 7.91
CA ASP A 142 -41.02 10.34 6.76
C ASP A 142 -42.01 11.46 7.13
N PRO A 143 -41.87 12.66 6.51
CA PRO A 143 -40.80 13.03 5.58
C PRO A 143 -39.54 13.59 6.27
N HIS A 144 -39.54 13.75 7.61
CA HIS A 144 -38.61 14.61 8.34
C HIS A 144 -37.29 13.95 8.73
N VAL A 145 -37.25 12.66 9.02
CA VAL A 145 -36.01 12.00 9.52
C VAL A 145 -35.59 10.89 8.58
N LYS A 146 -34.39 11.03 8.00
CA LYS A 146 -33.77 10.03 7.13
C LYS A 146 -32.39 9.65 7.65
N VAL A 147 -31.96 8.43 7.36
CA VAL A 147 -30.62 7.92 7.71
C VAL A 147 -29.78 7.79 6.44
N LEU A 148 -28.64 8.45 6.42
CA LEU A 148 -27.58 8.24 5.47
C LEU A 148 -26.59 7.22 6.05
N TYR A 149 -26.78 5.98 5.67
CA TYR A 149 -26.00 4.86 6.17
C TYR A 149 -24.73 4.66 5.34
N ASN A 150 -23.57 4.68 6.01
CA ASN A 150 -22.31 4.40 5.35
C ASN A 150 -22.11 2.89 5.19
N LYS A 151 -22.10 2.38 3.95
CA LYS A 151 -21.98 0.94 3.64
C LYS A 151 -20.53 0.46 3.68
N ARG A 152 -19.61 1.16 2.98
CA ARG A 152 -18.21 0.74 2.86
C ARG A 152 -17.28 1.92 2.57
N GLY A 153 -16.10 1.92 3.21
CA GLY A 153 -15.09 2.96 3.00
C GLY A 153 -15.56 4.36 3.36
N VAL A 154 -15.03 5.38 2.68
CA VAL A 154 -15.29 6.82 2.96
C VAL A 154 -16.28 7.48 2.00
N SER A 155 -16.79 6.76 0.99
CA SER A 155 -17.61 7.33 -0.09
C SER A 155 -18.85 6.52 -0.48
N ASP A 156 -19.09 5.35 0.12
CA ASP A 156 -20.23 4.48 -0.24
C ASP A 156 -21.35 4.63 0.80
N TYR A 157 -22.38 5.41 0.46
CA TYR A 157 -23.53 5.69 1.32
C TYR A 157 -24.85 5.22 0.69
N ALA A 158 -25.85 4.99 1.53
CA ALA A 158 -27.24 4.82 1.11
C ALA A 158 -28.17 5.65 1.99
N ILE A 159 -29.07 6.40 1.37
CA ILE A 159 -30.14 7.09 2.10
C ILE A 159 -31.29 6.12 2.30
N TYR A 160 -31.76 6.02 3.55
CA TYR A 160 -32.92 5.23 3.91
C TYR A 160 -34.01 6.13 4.46
N ASP A 161 -35.17 6.05 3.85
CA ASP A 161 -36.48 6.47 4.36
C ASP A 161 -37.27 5.26 4.86
N GLU A 162 -38.53 5.45 5.28
CA GLU A 162 -39.34 4.35 5.80
C GLU A 162 -39.49 3.19 4.82
N ALA A 163 -39.68 3.49 3.53
CA ALA A 163 -39.76 2.48 2.46
C ALA A 163 -38.45 1.71 2.29
N GLY A 164 -37.32 2.41 2.31
CA GLY A 164 -35.98 1.82 2.20
C GLY A 164 -35.64 0.92 3.40
N ILE A 165 -36.04 1.29 4.61
CA ILE A 165 -35.87 0.42 5.79
C ILE A 165 -36.74 -0.83 5.69
N LEU A 166 -38.00 -0.68 5.26
CA LEU A 166 -38.93 -1.79 5.07
C LEU A 166 -38.39 -2.77 4.02
N GLU A 167 -37.88 -2.27 2.88
CA GLU A 167 -37.26 -3.11 1.83
C GLU A 167 -36.06 -3.86 2.39
N ARG A 168 -35.19 -3.20 3.14
CA ARG A 168 -33.94 -3.76 3.65
C ARG A 168 -34.11 -4.77 4.76
N THR A 169 -35.03 -4.54 5.69
CA THR A 169 -35.18 -5.31 6.94
C THR A 169 -36.42 -6.19 6.98
N GLY A 170 -37.41 -5.87 6.15
CA GLY A 170 -38.73 -6.50 6.14
C GLY A 170 -39.64 -5.99 7.26
N VAL A 171 -39.25 -4.96 8.04
CA VAL A 171 -40.05 -4.36 9.10
C VAL A 171 -40.06 -2.83 8.98
N HIS A 172 -41.13 -2.19 9.47
CA HIS A 172 -41.21 -0.75 9.52
C HIS A 172 -40.26 -0.18 10.60
N PRO A 173 -39.69 1.04 10.45
CA PRO A 173 -38.76 1.63 11.42
C PRO A 173 -39.21 1.60 12.87
N ASN A 174 -40.46 1.90 13.15
CA ASN A 174 -41.06 1.86 14.51
C ASN A 174 -41.10 0.46 15.14
N ARG A 175 -40.90 -0.60 14.37
CA ARG A 175 -40.82 -2.00 14.82
C ARG A 175 -39.40 -2.57 14.75
N TYR A 176 -38.40 -1.72 14.40
CA TYR A 176 -37.03 -2.16 14.22
C TYR A 176 -36.39 -2.74 15.50
N VAL A 177 -36.67 -2.11 16.64
CA VAL A 177 -36.13 -2.58 17.95
C VAL A 177 -36.58 -4.00 18.26
N GLU A 178 -37.87 -4.32 18.03
CA GLU A 178 -38.41 -5.67 18.26
C GLU A 178 -37.73 -6.70 17.34
N TYR A 179 -37.53 -6.31 16.08
CA TYR A 179 -36.82 -7.11 15.08
C TYR A 179 -35.36 -7.37 15.49
N ALA A 180 -34.65 -6.31 15.90
CA ALA A 180 -33.25 -6.39 16.33
C ALA A 180 -33.11 -7.25 17.61
N ALA A 181 -33.99 -7.09 18.60
CA ALA A 181 -33.96 -7.86 19.83
C ALA A 181 -34.23 -9.36 19.62
N LEU A 182 -35.13 -9.70 18.69
CA LEU A 182 -35.39 -11.12 18.34
C LEU A 182 -34.21 -11.76 17.61
N ARG A 183 -33.60 -11.03 16.67
CA ARG A 183 -32.44 -11.48 15.91
C ARG A 183 -31.18 -11.55 16.77
N GLY A 184 -31.06 -10.63 17.72
CA GLY A 184 -29.86 -10.33 18.47
C GLY A 184 -28.92 -9.39 17.75
N ASP A 185 -27.99 -8.77 18.49
CA ASP A 185 -26.91 -7.97 17.99
C ASP A 185 -25.55 -8.45 18.54
N PRO A 186 -24.77 -9.20 17.72
CA PRO A 186 -23.46 -9.68 18.13
C PRO A 186 -22.44 -8.55 18.35
N SER A 187 -22.63 -7.37 17.69
CA SER A 187 -21.70 -6.24 17.83
C SER A 187 -21.79 -5.61 19.21
N ASP A 188 -22.97 -5.68 19.84
CA ASP A 188 -23.26 -5.19 21.18
C ASP A 188 -23.29 -6.29 22.25
N ASN A 189 -22.94 -7.51 21.84
CA ASN A 189 -22.99 -8.70 22.70
C ASN A 189 -24.39 -8.99 23.27
N LEU A 190 -25.42 -8.74 22.46
CA LEU A 190 -26.82 -8.97 22.84
C LEU A 190 -27.38 -10.20 22.10
N GLU A 191 -27.48 -11.30 22.76
CA GLU A 191 -28.01 -12.53 22.17
C GLU A 191 -29.54 -12.45 21.98
N GLY A 192 -30.00 -12.76 20.77
CA GLY A 192 -31.40 -12.87 20.42
C GLY A 192 -32.00 -14.23 20.73
N THR A 193 -33.09 -14.58 20.05
CA THR A 193 -33.74 -15.89 20.12
C THR A 193 -32.96 -16.91 19.29
N PRO A 194 -32.52 -18.05 19.88
CA PRO A 194 -31.76 -19.07 19.14
C PRO A 194 -32.49 -19.57 17.89
N GLY A 195 -31.83 -19.52 16.75
CA GLY A 195 -32.39 -19.96 15.45
C GLY A 195 -33.35 -18.97 14.80
N VAL A 196 -33.48 -17.75 15.32
CA VAL A 196 -34.24 -16.65 14.69
C VAL A 196 -33.27 -15.72 13.97
N GLY A 197 -33.23 -15.84 12.66
CA GLY A 197 -32.48 -14.90 11.78
C GLY A 197 -33.41 -13.83 11.21
N GLU A 198 -32.84 -12.96 10.36
CA GLU A 198 -33.49 -11.77 9.79
C GLU A 198 -34.90 -12.06 9.23
N LYS A 199 -35.07 -13.07 8.37
CA LYS A 199 -36.38 -13.40 7.78
C LYS A 199 -37.43 -13.88 8.80
N THR A 200 -36.97 -14.65 9.79
CA THR A 200 -37.87 -15.17 10.83
C THR A 200 -38.29 -14.08 11.79
N ALA A 201 -37.35 -13.21 12.19
CA ALA A 201 -37.64 -12.06 13.05
C ALA A 201 -38.65 -11.12 12.36
N ALA A 202 -38.42 -10.76 11.10
CA ALA A 202 -39.33 -9.90 10.32
C ALA A 202 -40.76 -10.51 10.23
N LYS A 203 -40.84 -11.84 9.96
CA LYS A 203 -42.13 -12.53 9.91
C LYS A 203 -42.89 -12.50 11.26
N LEU A 204 -42.16 -12.74 12.36
CA LEU A 204 -42.75 -12.69 13.69
C LEU A 204 -43.27 -11.30 14.04
N VAL A 205 -42.44 -10.26 13.82
CA VAL A 205 -42.81 -8.87 14.10
C VAL A 205 -44.02 -8.43 13.27
N ASN A 206 -44.08 -8.76 12.00
CA ASN A 206 -45.19 -8.36 11.12
C ASN A 206 -46.48 -9.17 11.37
N SER A 207 -46.40 -10.33 12.04
CA SER A 207 -47.57 -11.20 12.32
C SER A 207 -48.19 -10.96 13.69
N HIS A 208 -47.57 -10.11 14.53
CA HIS A 208 -47.98 -9.85 15.92
C HIS A 208 -47.96 -8.33 16.20
N GLU A 209 -48.75 -7.89 17.16
CA GLU A 209 -48.87 -6.46 17.49
C GLU A 209 -47.68 -5.93 18.30
N SER A 210 -47.03 -6.76 19.09
CA SER A 210 -45.89 -6.39 19.93
C SER A 210 -44.94 -7.55 20.18
N LEU A 211 -43.75 -7.25 20.69
CA LEU A 211 -42.79 -8.27 21.13
C LEU A 211 -43.37 -9.20 22.22
N VAL A 212 -44.15 -8.63 23.12
CA VAL A 212 -44.85 -9.43 24.18
C VAL A 212 -45.85 -10.38 23.54
N ASP A 213 -46.67 -9.92 22.59
CA ASP A 213 -47.64 -10.72 21.85
C ASP A 213 -46.97 -11.88 21.09
N ILE A 214 -45.76 -11.69 20.55
CA ILE A 214 -44.98 -12.77 19.93
C ILE A 214 -44.70 -13.90 20.93
N PHE A 215 -44.29 -13.58 22.16
CA PHE A 215 -43.96 -14.54 23.17
C PHE A 215 -45.22 -15.22 23.77
N ASP A 216 -46.29 -14.48 23.95
CA ASP A 216 -47.57 -14.99 24.45
C ASP A 216 -48.21 -15.97 23.46
N ASN A 217 -47.94 -15.80 22.17
CA ASN A 217 -48.38 -16.70 21.11
C ASN A 217 -47.31 -17.71 20.67
N ALA A 218 -46.25 -17.93 21.45
CA ALA A 218 -45.20 -18.91 21.14
C ALA A 218 -45.78 -20.34 20.96
N SER A 219 -46.87 -20.69 21.65
CA SER A 219 -47.55 -21.99 21.50
C SER A 219 -48.07 -22.26 20.08
N LYS A 220 -48.31 -21.23 19.28
CA LYS A 220 -48.78 -21.37 17.89
C LYS A 220 -47.63 -21.61 16.88
N GLN A 221 -46.43 -21.57 17.33
CA GLN A 221 -45.22 -21.76 16.50
C GLN A 221 -44.80 -23.24 16.41
N THR A 222 -43.87 -23.56 15.52
CA THR A 222 -43.33 -24.94 15.45
C THR A 222 -42.64 -25.33 16.74
N PRO A 223 -42.58 -26.61 17.12
CA PRO A 223 -42.06 -27.06 18.42
C PRO A 223 -40.65 -26.51 18.72
N LYS A 224 -39.79 -26.46 17.73
CA LYS A 224 -38.42 -25.93 17.88
C LYS A 224 -38.41 -24.43 18.14
N LEU A 225 -39.16 -23.66 17.36
CA LEU A 225 -39.24 -22.20 17.50
C LEU A 225 -39.93 -21.81 18.81
N ARG A 226 -40.97 -22.57 19.20
CA ARG A 226 -41.64 -22.40 20.46
C ARG A 226 -40.67 -22.52 21.64
N ALA A 227 -39.89 -23.60 21.69
CA ALA A 227 -38.94 -23.83 22.77
C ALA A 227 -37.92 -22.69 22.85
N SER A 228 -37.36 -22.25 21.67
CA SER A 228 -36.43 -21.14 21.60
C SER A 228 -37.04 -19.81 22.07
N LEU A 229 -38.29 -19.53 21.73
CA LEU A 229 -39.00 -18.31 22.18
C LEU A 229 -39.24 -18.37 23.71
N GLU A 230 -39.76 -19.52 24.24
CA GLU A 230 -40.01 -19.68 25.66
C GLU A 230 -38.73 -19.51 26.49
N GLU A 231 -37.60 -20.06 26.03
CA GLU A 231 -36.30 -19.97 26.70
C GLU A 231 -35.71 -18.54 26.66
N SER A 232 -35.90 -17.81 25.57
CA SER A 232 -35.25 -16.50 25.37
C SER A 232 -36.09 -15.30 25.81
N ARG A 233 -37.34 -15.49 26.25
CA ARG A 233 -38.32 -14.43 26.54
C ARG A 233 -37.78 -13.29 27.40
N GLU A 234 -37.27 -13.60 28.58
CA GLU A 234 -36.80 -12.57 29.51
C GLU A 234 -35.59 -11.81 28.96
N ARG A 235 -34.66 -12.54 28.37
CA ARG A 235 -33.44 -11.96 27.76
C ARG A 235 -33.78 -11.01 26.62
N VAL A 236 -34.64 -11.40 25.69
CA VAL A 236 -35.02 -10.60 24.52
C VAL A 236 -35.86 -9.38 24.94
N LEU A 237 -36.75 -9.48 25.89
CA LEU A 237 -37.49 -8.32 26.40
C LEU A 237 -36.58 -7.32 27.10
N ARG A 238 -35.60 -7.80 27.90
CA ARG A 238 -34.55 -6.96 28.49
C ARG A 238 -33.70 -6.29 27.40
N ASN A 239 -33.24 -7.04 26.40
CA ASN A 239 -32.45 -6.51 25.32
C ASN A 239 -33.21 -5.43 24.53
N ALA A 240 -34.48 -5.66 24.21
CA ALA A 240 -35.33 -4.66 23.58
C ALA A 240 -35.37 -3.35 24.38
N SER A 241 -35.47 -3.42 25.71
CA SER A 241 -35.54 -2.21 26.56
C SER A 241 -34.24 -1.37 26.52
N ILE A 242 -33.09 -1.98 26.28
CA ILE A 242 -31.82 -1.26 26.18
C ILE A 242 -31.43 -0.87 24.72
N MET A 243 -32.03 -1.54 23.72
CA MET A 243 -31.86 -1.19 22.30
C MET A 243 -32.67 0.03 21.89
N VAL A 244 -33.71 0.40 22.66
CA VAL A 244 -34.46 1.66 22.43
C VAL A 244 -33.52 2.83 22.69
N LEU A 245 -33.36 3.69 21.69
CA LEU A 245 -32.63 4.92 21.85
C LEU A 245 -33.42 5.95 22.65
N LYS A 246 -32.75 6.58 23.64
CA LYS A 246 -33.35 7.65 24.44
C LYS A 246 -33.41 8.93 23.57
N ASP A 247 -34.62 9.49 23.45
CA ASP A 247 -34.88 10.66 22.63
C ASP A 247 -35.39 11.87 23.45
N ASP A 248 -35.40 11.73 24.78
CA ASP A 248 -35.91 12.72 25.73
C ASP A 248 -34.84 13.43 26.57
N LEU A 249 -33.57 13.42 26.11
CA LEU A 249 -32.47 14.03 26.83
C LEU A 249 -32.53 15.58 26.81
N GLU A 250 -31.98 16.17 27.87
CA GLU A 250 -31.89 17.65 27.95
C GLU A 250 -30.78 18.20 27.02
N VAL A 251 -31.05 18.21 25.71
CA VAL A 251 -30.17 18.79 24.71
C VAL A 251 -30.77 20.14 24.30
N ALA A 252 -30.13 21.25 24.69
CA ALA A 252 -30.50 22.57 24.27
C ALA A 252 -29.73 22.97 23.01
N LEU A 253 -30.36 22.87 21.85
CA LEU A 253 -29.81 23.35 20.57
C LEU A 253 -30.72 24.48 20.05
N SER A 254 -30.11 25.64 19.83
CA SER A 254 -30.78 26.73 19.09
C SER A 254 -30.45 26.62 17.59
N ASP A 255 -31.27 27.20 16.75
CA ASP A 255 -31.02 27.28 15.30
C ASP A 255 -29.68 27.98 14.98
N THR A 256 -29.18 28.83 15.87
CA THR A 256 -27.87 29.48 15.73
C THR A 256 -26.69 28.60 16.07
N ASP A 257 -26.86 27.63 16.99
CA ASP A 257 -25.78 26.76 17.43
C ASP A 257 -25.40 25.72 16.35
N VAL A 258 -26.34 25.37 15.49
CA VAL A 258 -26.11 24.40 14.41
C VAL A 258 -25.57 25.02 13.12
N ILE A 259 -25.47 26.35 13.05
CA ILE A 259 -24.93 27.07 11.88
C ILE A 259 -23.40 27.18 12.06
N PRO A 260 -22.59 26.55 11.20
CA PRO A 260 -21.15 26.66 11.30
C PRO A 260 -20.61 28.08 11.20
N ALA A 261 -19.58 28.37 12.00
CA ALA A 261 -18.90 29.67 12.00
C ALA A 261 -17.38 29.48 11.81
N PRO A 262 -16.89 29.14 10.61
CA PRO A 262 -15.50 28.78 10.36
C PRO A 262 -14.51 29.89 10.70
N ASN A 263 -13.49 29.57 11.48
CA ASN A 263 -12.34 30.41 11.72
C ASN A 263 -11.21 29.99 10.76
N ILE A 264 -11.11 30.72 9.65
CA ILE A 264 -10.18 30.37 8.56
C ILE A 264 -8.72 30.40 9.01
N ASP A 265 -8.32 31.34 9.88
CA ASP A 265 -6.93 31.45 10.38
C ASP A 265 -6.57 30.29 11.31
N GLN A 266 -7.51 29.78 12.10
CA GLN A 266 -7.32 28.61 12.96
C GLN A 266 -7.27 27.34 12.13
N LEU A 267 -8.17 27.21 11.16
CA LEU A 267 -8.23 26.11 10.21
C LEU A 267 -6.91 26.01 9.42
N ASP A 268 -6.40 27.14 8.93
CA ASP A 268 -5.15 27.21 8.19
C ASP A 268 -3.97 26.70 9.00
N ARG A 269 -3.81 27.20 10.24
CA ARG A 269 -2.75 26.76 11.15
C ARG A 269 -2.82 25.26 11.45
N LEU A 270 -4.04 24.74 11.69
CA LEU A 270 -4.24 23.32 11.98
C LEU A 270 -3.90 22.45 10.77
N LEU A 271 -4.41 22.82 9.57
CA LEU A 271 -4.16 22.03 8.34
C LEU A 271 -2.72 22.13 7.86
N ASP A 272 -2.04 23.27 8.08
CA ASP A 272 -0.60 23.40 7.82
C ASP A 272 0.21 22.53 8.81
N PHE A 273 -0.17 22.49 10.09
CA PHE A 273 0.43 21.59 11.08
C PHE A 273 0.23 20.12 10.74
N LEU A 274 -0.94 19.75 10.22
CA LEU A 274 -1.27 18.39 9.77
C LEU A 274 -0.77 18.08 8.35
N GLU A 275 -0.12 19.03 7.68
CA GLU A 275 0.37 18.92 6.29
C GLU A 275 -0.74 18.62 5.28
N MET A 276 -1.98 19.01 5.58
CA MET A 276 -3.18 18.74 4.77
C MET A 276 -3.58 19.92 3.88
N ARG A 277 -2.65 20.46 3.10
CA ARG A 277 -2.88 21.67 2.26
C ARG A 277 -4.06 21.54 1.29
N THR A 278 -4.25 20.34 0.73
CA THR A 278 -5.36 20.08 -0.22
C THR A 278 -6.72 20.03 0.47
N MET A 279 -6.76 19.58 1.72
CA MET A 279 -7.98 19.52 2.50
C MET A 279 -8.47 20.92 2.86
N LYS A 280 -7.57 21.89 3.03
CA LYS A 280 -7.90 23.30 3.25
C LYS A 280 -8.87 23.83 2.19
N LYS A 281 -8.49 23.71 0.90
CA LYS A 281 -9.34 24.17 -0.21
C LYS A 281 -10.70 23.48 -0.21
N ARG A 282 -10.72 22.16 -0.04
CA ARG A 282 -11.96 21.36 -0.04
C ARG A 282 -12.91 21.75 1.09
N LEU A 283 -12.38 21.98 2.30
CA LEU A 283 -13.16 22.39 3.46
C LEU A 283 -13.64 23.83 3.31
N VAL A 284 -12.79 24.78 2.92
CA VAL A 284 -13.17 26.17 2.69
C VAL A 284 -14.28 26.25 1.63
N GLU A 285 -14.18 25.48 0.55
CA GLU A 285 -15.23 25.42 -0.48
C GLU A 285 -16.53 24.80 0.06
N ALA A 286 -16.45 23.69 0.81
CA ALA A 286 -17.61 23.03 1.40
C ALA A 286 -18.34 23.92 2.43
N PHE A 287 -17.58 24.74 3.17
CA PHE A 287 -18.11 25.68 4.17
C PHE A 287 -18.38 27.10 3.63
N SER A 288 -18.15 27.34 2.33
CA SER A 288 -18.37 28.66 1.69
C SER A 288 -19.73 29.27 1.93
N PRO A 289 -20.86 28.52 2.02
CA PRO A 289 -22.19 29.12 2.28
C PRO A 289 -22.25 29.87 3.62
N TRP A 290 -21.52 29.39 4.63
CA TRP A 290 -21.49 29.99 5.97
C TRP A 290 -20.42 31.08 6.13
N VAL A 291 -19.30 30.99 5.38
CA VAL A 291 -18.25 32.03 5.36
C VAL A 291 -18.79 33.32 4.73
N ALA A 292 -19.57 33.25 3.66
CA ALA A 292 -20.13 34.39 2.98
C ALA A 292 -21.19 35.17 3.82
N SER A 293 -21.84 34.53 4.79
CA SER A 293 -22.87 35.14 5.66
C SER A 293 -22.26 35.99 6.79
N GLN A 294 -20.96 35.92 7.06
CA GLN A 294 -20.28 36.67 8.15
C GLN A 294 -19.61 37.97 7.70
N ALA A 295 -19.70 38.38 6.43
CA ALA A 295 -19.13 39.62 5.95
C ALA A 295 -19.88 40.82 6.49
N PRO A 296 -19.26 41.78 7.23
CA PRO A 296 -19.94 43.00 7.68
C PRO A 296 -20.28 43.87 6.49
N THR A 297 -21.52 44.36 6.47
CA THR A 297 -22.01 45.35 5.50
C THR A 297 -21.32 46.71 5.73
N GLY A 298 -20.18 46.92 5.11
CA GLY A 298 -19.45 48.19 5.17
C GLY A 298 -18.74 48.45 3.83
N LYS A 299 -19.26 49.43 3.08
CA LYS A 299 -18.66 49.95 1.85
C LYS A 299 -17.26 50.50 2.10
N SER A 300 -16.26 50.04 1.42
CA SER A 300 -15.16 50.86 0.92
C SER A 300 -14.50 50.20 -0.29
N SER A 301 -14.37 51.02 -1.31
CA SER A 301 -13.77 50.79 -2.61
C SER A 301 -12.28 50.56 -2.58
N ASP A 302 -11.82 49.85 -3.60
CA ASP A 302 -10.43 49.67 -4.07
C ASP A 302 -9.49 48.85 -3.22
N ALA A 303 -9.42 47.55 -3.55
CA ALA A 303 -8.20 46.80 -3.65
C ALA A 303 -8.46 45.61 -4.57
N SER A 304 -7.68 45.51 -5.61
CA SER A 304 -7.65 44.48 -6.61
C SER A 304 -7.69 43.05 -5.99
N GLN A 305 -8.79 42.33 -6.27
CA GLN A 305 -8.90 40.90 -6.02
C GLN A 305 -7.83 40.16 -6.87
N PRO A 306 -7.06 39.22 -6.33
CA PRO A 306 -6.57 38.16 -7.14
C PRO A 306 -7.74 37.19 -7.38
N THR A 307 -8.33 37.29 -8.55
CA THR A 307 -9.18 36.25 -9.12
C THR A 307 -8.31 34.97 -9.26
N GLN A 308 -8.31 34.09 -8.23
CA GLN A 308 -7.88 32.72 -8.41
C GLN A 308 -9.03 31.96 -9.06
N SER A 309 -9.06 32.00 -10.38
CA SER A 309 -9.78 31.02 -11.18
C SER A 309 -9.11 29.66 -10.95
N ASN A 310 -9.88 28.61 -10.61
CA ASN A 310 -9.46 27.25 -10.89
C ASN A 310 -9.18 27.20 -12.40
N ALA A 311 -7.92 27.23 -12.79
CA ALA A 311 -7.56 27.01 -14.17
C ALA A 311 -7.81 25.51 -14.42
N ASP A 312 -8.93 25.23 -15.09
CA ASP A 312 -9.14 23.90 -15.64
C ASP A 312 -7.97 23.56 -16.56
N LEU A 313 -7.47 22.32 -16.45
CA LEU A 313 -6.48 21.86 -17.41
C LEU A 313 -7.05 22.01 -18.82
N PRO A 314 -6.29 22.52 -19.81
CA PRO A 314 -6.78 22.68 -21.17
C PRO A 314 -7.21 21.30 -21.71
N VAL A 315 -8.51 21.12 -22.00
CA VAL A 315 -9.12 19.83 -22.39
C VAL A 315 -9.45 19.79 -23.88
N ALA A 316 -8.99 20.76 -24.68
CA ALA A 316 -9.23 20.73 -26.11
C ALA A 316 -8.55 19.50 -26.75
N LEU A 317 -9.36 18.61 -27.32
CA LEU A 317 -8.92 17.37 -27.95
C LEU A 317 -9.20 17.41 -29.45
N SER A 318 -8.20 17.05 -30.26
CA SER A 318 -8.37 16.74 -31.68
C SER A 318 -7.88 15.33 -32.00
N VAL A 319 -8.70 14.53 -32.65
CA VAL A 319 -8.32 13.21 -33.16
C VAL A 319 -7.58 13.39 -34.48
N VAL A 320 -6.38 12.82 -34.56
CA VAL A 320 -5.50 13.00 -35.72
C VAL A 320 -5.88 12.01 -36.82
N SER A 321 -6.42 12.54 -37.93
CA SER A 321 -6.56 11.84 -39.20
C SER A 321 -5.36 12.13 -40.12
N LYS A 322 -5.27 11.44 -41.26
CA LYS A 322 -4.22 11.71 -42.25
C LYS A 322 -4.21 13.16 -42.75
N ASP A 323 -5.39 13.80 -42.80
CA ASP A 323 -5.55 15.17 -43.31
C ASP A 323 -5.08 16.21 -42.28
N VAL A 324 -5.10 15.90 -40.97
CA VAL A 324 -4.73 16.78 -39.86
C VAL A 324 -3.32 16.48 -39.31
N LEU A 325 -2.68 15.41 -39.80
CA LEU A 325 -1.38 14.94 -39.30
C LEU A 325 -0.28 16.00 -39.35
N SER A 326 -0.22 16.76 -40.46
CA SER A 326 0.80 17.82 -40.63
C SER A 326 0.57 18.99 -39.66
N GLU A 327 -0.68 19.35 -39.39
CA GLU A 327 -1.04 20.37 -38.41
C GLU A 327 -0.69 19.91 -36.99
N ALA A 328 -1.02 18.68 -36.62
CA ALA A 328 -0.68 18.10 -35.32
C ALA A 328 0.83 18.11 -35.09
N PHE A 329 1.62 17.66 -36.07
CA PHE A 329 3.08 17.66 -35.96
C PHE A 329 3.67 19.09 -35.91
N ALA A 330 3.10 20.02 -36.66
CA ALA A 330 3.54 21.42 -36.58
C ALA A 330 3.25 22.03 -35.19
N SER A 331 2.08 21.75 -34.62
CA SER A 331 1.72 22.19 -33.28
C SER A 331 2.63 21.59 -32.21
N ILE A 332 2.90 20.29 -32.28
CA ILE A 332 3.77 19.57 -31.36
C ILE A 332 5.21 20.11 -31.44
N ALA A 333 5.72 20.36 -32.64
CA ALA A 333 7.08 20.84 -32.84
C ALA A 333 7.32 22.30 -32.39
N GLN A 334 6.25 23.07 -32.16
CA GLN A 334 6.35 24.46 -31.65
C GLN A 334 6.42 24.51 -30.12
N ASP A 335 6.03 23.44 -29.42
CA ASP A 335 6.03 23.41 -27.96
C ASP A 335 7.32 22.77 -27.41
N THR A 336 7.87 23.40 -26.39
CA THR A 336 9.09 22.90 -25.71
C THR A 336 8.79 21.94 -24.56
N LEU A 337 7.52 21.81 -24.19
CA LEU A 337 7.08 20.96 -23.09
C LEU A 337 5.81 20.20 -23.47
N LEU A 338 5.95 18.90 -23.68
CA LEU A 338 4.89 18.01 -24.15
C LEU A 338 4.53 17.00 -23.07
N GLY A 339 3.23 16.78 -22.83
CA GLY A 339 2.74 15.70 -21.98
C GLY A 339 2.27 14.52 -22.84
N VAL A 340 2.67 13.31 -22.51
CA VAL A 340 2.22 12.12 -23.24
C VAL A 340 1.53 11.13 -22.34
N CYS A 341 0.48 10.48 -22.86
CA CYS A 341 -0.29 9.45 -22.16
C CYS A 341 -0.77 8.37 -23.12
N ALA A 342 -0.76 7.13 -22.68
CA ALA A 342 -1.33 6.01 -23.41
C ALA A 342 -2.86 6.07 -23.40
N VAL A 343 -3.48 5.60 -24.48
CA VAL A 343 -4.92 5.29 -24.52
C VAL A 343 -5.07 3.77 -24.52
N TRP A 344 -5.61 3.24 -23.42
CA TRP A 344 -5.80 1.81 -23.22
C TRP A 344 -7.25 1.42 -23.49
N ARG A 345 -7.51 0.22 -24.01
CA ARG A 345 -8.85 -0.33 -24.12
C ARG A 345 -9.47 -0.55 -22.73
N ASP A 346 -8.70 -1.10 -21.79
CA ASP A 346 -9.05 -1.13 -20.36
C ASP A 346 -8.05 -0.28 -19.59
N GLN A 347 -8.48 0.92 -19.23
CA GLN A 347 -7.63 1.90 -18.54
C GLN A 347 -7.19 1.42 -17.15
N LYS A 348 -8.02 0.66 -16.44
CA LYS A 348 -7.69 0.16 -15.10
C LYS A 348 -6.62 -0.92 -15.12
N LYS A 349 -6.71 -1.84 -16.10
CA LYS A 349 -5.75 -2.93 -16.25
C LYS A 349 -4.54 -2.56 -17.11
N LYS A 350 -4.55 -1.40 -17.76
CA LYS A 350 -3.57 -1.00 -18.79
C LYS A 350 -3.36 -2.11 -19.83
N SER A 351 -4.46 -2.73 -20.25
CA SER A 351 -4.43 -3.81 -21.24
C SER A 351 -4.77 -3.27 -22.63
N GLU A 352 -4.06 -3.73 -23.63
CA GLU A 352 -4.21 -3.39 -25.05
C GLU A 352 -4.12 -1.90 -25.35
N LEU A 353 -2.94 -1.46 -25.77
CA LEU A 353 -2.70 -0.11 -26.26
C LEU A 353 -3.44 0.12 -27.57
N ILE A 354 -4.26 1.15 -27.65
CA ILE A 354 -5.05 1.52 -28.84
C ILE A 354 -4.62 2.85 -29.45
N GLY A 355 -3.85 3.67 -28.71
CA GLY A 355 -3.36 4.95 -29.20
C GLY A 355 -2.57 5.71 -28.13
N MET A 356 -2.20 6.95 -28.46
CA MET A 356 -1.54 7.90 -27.55
C MET A 356 -2.16 9.29 -27.66
N VAL A 357 -2.13 10.03 -26.55
CA VAL A 357 -2.42 11.47 -26.52
C VAL A 357 -1.12 12.22 -26.29
N VAL A 358 -0.91 13.27 -27.06
CA VAL A 358 0.16 14.27 -26.89
C VAL A 358 -0.46 15.62 -26.57
N ALA A 359 -0.16 16.16 -25.42
CA ALA A 359 -0.64 17.46 -24.95
C ALA A 359 0.42 18.54 -25.17
N THR A 360 0.00 19.65 -25.79
CA THR A 360 0.72 20.90 -25.91
C THR A 360 0.16 21.93 -24.92
N SER A 361 0.70 23.15 -24.93
CA SER A 361 0.18 24.26 -24.10
C SER A 361 -1.26 24.68 -24.43
N THR A 362 -1.72 24.39 -25.63
CA THR A 362 -3.02 24.88 -26.14
C THR A 362 -4.00 23.78 -26.49
N MET A 363 -3.52 22.57 -26.84
CA MET A 363 -4.35 21.50 -27.39
C MET A 363 -3.79 20.13 -27.07
N SER A 364 -4.62 19.11 -27.07
CA SER A 364 -4.21 17.70 -26.99
C SER A 364 -4.55 16.97 -28.30
N TRP A 365 -3.62 16.17 -28.78
CA TRP A 365 -3.70 15.45 -30.03
C TRP A 365 -3.76 13.94 -29.76
N GLN A 366 -4.81 13.28 -30.20
CA GLN A 366 -4.95 11.82 -30.08
C GLN A 366 -4.52 11.15 -31.38
N PHE A 367 -3.59 10.21 -31.27
CA PHE A 367 -3.07 9.41 -32.35
C PHE A 367 -3.51 7.96 -32.21
N ASP A 368 -4.04 7.39 -33.27
CA ASP A 368 -4.36 5.98 -33.35
C ASP A 368 -3.07 5.13 -33.48
N LEU A 369 -3.21 3.83 -33.19
CA LEU A 369 -2.09 2.88 -33.20
C LEU A 369 -1.29 2.91 -34.52
N ALA A 370 -1.96 3.06 -35.66
CA ALA A 370 -1.34 3.08 -37.00
C ALA A 370 -0.38 4.30 -37.22
N LEU A 371 -0.55 5.38 -36.45
CA LEU A 371 0.25 6.60 -36.55
C LEU A 371 1.40 6.65 -35.53
N LEU A 372 1.45 5.71 -34.57
CA LEU A 372 2.43 5.73 -33.48
C LEU A 372 3.89 5.59 -33.97
N PRO A 373 4.25 4.82 -35.02
CA PRO A 373 5.63 4.81 -35.53
C PRO A 373 6.09 6.20 -35.98
N GLN A 374 5.26 6.93 -36.76
CA GLN A 374 5.56 8.26 -37.23
C GLN A 374 5.60 9.29 -36.08
N LEU A 375 4.70 9.11 -35.10
CA LEU A 375 4.69 9.94 -33.89
C LEU A 375 5.98 9.75 -33.08
N ALA A 376 6.45 8.51 -32.88
CA ALA A 376 7.67 8.22 -32.15
C ALA A 376 8.90 8.91 -32.77
N GLU A 377 9.04 8.82 -34.10
CA GLU A 377 10.09 9.52 -34.84
C GLU A 377 9.99 11.05 -34.71
N HIS A 378 8.76 11.59 -34.77
CA HIS A 378 8.51 13.01 -34.61
C HIS A 378 8.88 13.51 -33.19
N LEU A 379 8.44 12.79 -32.15
CA LEU A 379 8.77 13.12 -30.77
C LEU A 379 10.28 13.06 -30.52
N GLN A 380 10.99 12.07 -31.08
CA GLN A 380 12.45 12.00 -31.01
C GLN A 380 13.11 13.21 -31.64
N SER A 381 12.59 13.69 -32.79
CA SER A 381 13.07 14.93 -33.44
C SER A 381 12.82 16.17 -32.54
N CYS A 382 11.71 16.22 -31.80
CA CYS A 382 11.41 17.29 -30.84
C CYS A 382 12.42 17.29 -29.68
N VAL A 383 12.76 16.14 -29.12
CA VAL A 383 13.77 16.01 -28.05
C VAL A 383 15.14 16.48 -28.55
N THR A 384 15.53 16.08 -29.75
CA THR A 384 16.80 16.53 -30.36
C THR A 384 16.88 18.07 -30.52
N LYS A 385 15.71 18.73 -30.63
CA LYS A 385 15.60 20.20 -30.70
C LYS A 385 15.43 20.85 -29.31
N GLY A 386 15.43 20.08 -28.24
CA GLY A 386 15.42 20.59 -26.88
C GLY A 386 14.05 20.56 -26.20
N SER A 387 13.03 19.89 -26.79
CA SER A 387 11.73 19.72 -26.12
C SER A 387 11.81 18.66 -25.02
N ALA A 388 11.11 18.88 -23.91
CA ALA A 388 10.90 17.89 -22.85
C ALA A 388 9.60 17.11 -23.10
N ILE A 389 9.65 15.78 -23.02
CA ILE A 389 8.52 14.87 -23.16
C ILE A 389 8.26 14.20 -21.83
N VAL A 390 7.10 14.48 -21.24
CA VAL A 390 6.73 14.12 -19.88
C VAL A 390 5.63 13.09 -19.88
N ALA A 391 5.84 12.00 -19.16
CA ALA A 391 4.86 10.94 -18.95
C ALA A 391 4.62 10.69 -17.45
N TYR A 392 3.58 9.96 -17.13
CA TYR A 392 3.33 9.40 -15.81
C TYR A 392 3.35 7.88 -15.90
N ASP A 393 4.24 7.23 -15.11
CA ASP A 393 4.42 5.78 -15.15
C ASP A 393 4.60 5.27 -16.59
N ALA A 394 5.67 5.75 -17.23
CA ALA A 394 5.94 5.55 -18.66
C ALA A 394 6.22 4.09 -19.04
N LYS A 395 6.70 3.26 -18.09
CA LYS A 395 7.16 1.90 -18.37
C LYS A 395 6.10 1.01 -19.06
N PRO A 396 4.82 0.95 -18.61
CA PRO A 396 3.79 0.18 -19.32
C PRO A 396 3.56 0.65 -20.76
N LEU A 397 3.61 1.96 -21.02
CA LEU A 397 3.51 2.51 -22.37
C LEU A 397 4.71 2.06 -23.24
N LEU A 398 5.93 2.21 -22.72
CA LEU A 398 7.14 1.81 -23.45
C LEU A 398 7.12 0.31 -23.76
N ARG A 399 6.71 -0.53 -22.81
CA ARG A 399 6.55 -1.96 -23.01
C ARG A 399 5.54 -2.29 -24.12
N ALA A 400 4.35 -1.68 -24.08
CA ALA A 400 3.31 -1.93 -25.09
C ALA A 400 3.70 -1.46 -26.49
N LEU A 401 4.55 -0.43 -26.60
CA LEU A 401 5.12 0.04 -27.86
C LEU A 401 6.21 -0.93 -28.37
N LEU A 402 7.10 -1.40 -27.49
CA LEU A 402 8.13 -2.38 -27.83
C LEU A 402 7.53 -3.72 -28.31
N GLU A 403 6.40 -4.16 -27.74
CA GLU A 403 5.63 -5.33 -28.22
C GLU A 403 5.09 -5.15 -29.66
N LYS A 404 5.14 -3.92 -30.20
CA LYS A 404 4.73 -3.56 -31.56
C LYS A 404 5.91 -3.09 -32.42
N ASP A 405 7.15 -3.40 -32.00
CA ASP A 405 8.40 -2.99 -32.65
C ASP A 405 8.58 -1.46 -32.73
N ILE A 406 7.97 -0.69 -31.82
CA ILE A 406 8.12 0.77 -31.72
C ILE A 406 8.97 1.08 -30.47
N ASP A 407 10.18 1.57 -30.66
CA ASP A 407 11.07 2.00 -29.58
C ASP A 407 10.95 3.52 -29.36
N LEU A 408 10.16 3.91 -28.37
CA LEU A 408 9.99 5.32 -27.99
C LEU A 408 11.09 5.75 -27.02
N GLN A 409 12.17 6.32 -27.52
CA GLN A 409 13.30 6.86 -26.71
C GLN A 409 13.06 8.29 -26.24
N ALA A 410 11.98 8.91 -26.70
CA ALA A 410 11.75 10.35 -26.52
C ALA A 410 11.27 10.77 -25.12
N VAL A 411 10.83 9.84 -24.25
CA VAL A 411 10.37 10.22 -22.90
C VAL A 411 11.56 10.67 -22.06
N THR A 412 11.59 11.96 -21.72
CA THR A 412 12.68 12.59 -20.97
C THR A 412 12.38 12.78 -19.50
N PHE A 413 11.11 12.67 -19.09
CA PHE A 413 10.71 12.86 -17.71
C PHE A 413 9.50 11.99 -17.34
N ASP A 414 9.62 11.24 -16.24
CA ASP A 414 8.54 10.45 -15.64
C ASP A 414 8.14 11.06 -14.30
N VAL A 415 6.87 11.46 -14.21
CA VAL A 415 6.29 12.13 -13.04
C VAL A 415 6.21 11.21 -11.82
N ALA A 416 5.94 9.90 -12.03
CA ALA A 416 5.83 8.94 -10.93
C ALA A 416 7.20 8.68 -10.27
N ILE A 417 8.24 8.52 -11.08
CA ILE A 417 9.62 8.32 -10.59
C ILE A 417 10.15 9.59 -9.92
N ALA A 418 9.89 10.77 -10.48
CA ALA A 418 10.24 12.03 -9.84
C ALA A 418 9.55 12.20 -8.48
N GLY A 419 8.24 11.90 -8.41
CA GLY A 419 7.47 11.93 -7.16
C GLY A 419 8.00 10.96 -6.11
N TYR A 420 8.33 9.73 -6.51
CA TYR A 420 8.94 8.73 -5.62
C TYR A 420 10.29 9.18 -5.05
N LEU A 421 11.15 9.81 -5.83
CA LEU A 421 12.43 10.30 -5.32
C LEU A 421 12.27 11.43 -4.31
N ILE A 422 11.30 12.32 -4.53
CA ILE A 422 11.01 13.44 -3.63
C ILE A 422 10.44 12.93 -2.30
N ASP A 423 9.52 11.97 -2.36
CA ASP A 423 8.89 11.37 -1.18
C ASP A 423 8.69 9.85 -1.32
N PRO A 424 9.70 9.04 -0.98
CA PRO A 424 9.62 7.58 -1.08
C PRO A 424 8.78 6.93 0.04
N VAL A 425 8.33 7.70 1.03
CA VAL A 425 7.54 7.20 2.18
C VAL A 425 6.07 7.05 1.81
N GLU A 426 5.57 7.92 0.96
CA GLU A 426 4.19 7.87 0.48
C GLU A 426 4.02 6.76 -0.56
N GLY A 427 3.44 5.63 -0.18
CA GLY A 427 3.12 4.54 -1.12
C GLY A 427 2.18 5.02 -2.22
N ALA A 428 2.38 4.54 -3.45
CA ALA A 428 1.63 4.85 -4.67
C ALA A 428 1.43 6.36 -4.93
N HIS A 429 2.43 7.00 -5.55
CA HIS A 429 2.33 8.37 -6.06
C HIS A 429 1.34 8.44 -7.23
N THR A 430 0.05 8.56 -6.91
CA THR A 430 -0.98 8.73 -7.94
C THR A 430 -0.82 10.08 -8.63
N LEU A 431 -1.09 10.13 -9.92
CA LEU A 431 -1.00 11.38 -10.69
C LEU A 431 -1.88 12.48 -10.08
N SER A 432 -3.09 12.12 -9.62
CA SER A 432 -3.99 13.05 -8.92
C SER A 432 -3.38 13.58 -7.64
N GLY A 433 -2.75 12.69 -6.82
CA GLY A 433 -2.08 13.09 -5.58
C GLY A 433 -0.90 14.03 -5.82
N LEU A 434 -0.06 13.75 -6.83
CA LEU A 434 1.05 14.61 -7.21
C LEU A 434 0.56 15.98 -7.73
N LEU A 435 -0.46 15.97 -8.61
CA LEU A 435 -1.03 17.18 -9.18
C LEU A 435 -1.57 18.12 -8.08
N THR A 436 -2.31 17.55 -7.13
CA THR A 436 -2.91 18.30 -6.04
C THR A 436 -1.88 18.85 -5.04
N ARG A 437 -0.77 18.12 -4.81
CA ARG A 437 0.29 18.57 -3.88
C ARG A 437 1.23 19.61 -4.49
N GLN A 438 1.50 19.51 -5.78
CA GLN A 438 2.52 20.29 -6.45
C GLN A 438 1.97 21.46 -7.27
N THR A 439 0.64 21.52 -7.50
CA THR A 439 0.01 22.52 -8.36
C THR A 439 -1.36 22.93 -7.81
N GLU A 440 -1.96 23.95 -8.43
CA GLU A 440 -3.33 24.39 -8.15
C GLU A 440 -4.40 23.64 -8.99
N TYR A 441 -3.98 22.66 -9.80
CA TYR A 441 -4.86 21.92 -10.69
C TYR A 441 -5.37 20.62 -10.04
N SER A 442 -6.53 20.17 -10.49
CA SER A 442 -7.07 18.83 -10.20
C SER A 442 -7.39 18.11 -11.51
N LEU A 443 -7.28 16.77 -11.51
CA LEU A 443 -7.80 16.01 -12.65
C LEU A 443 -9.33 16.15 -12.71
N PRO A 444 -9.92 16.25 -13.92
CA PRO A 444 -11.37 16.20 -14.07
C PRO A 444 -11.89 14.91 -13.41
N GLU A 445 -12.96 15.03 -12.62
CA GLU A 445 -13.65 13.84 -12.11
C GLU A 445 -14.21 13.08 -13.31
N VAL A 446 -13.68 11.88 -13.55
CA VAL A 446 -14.33 10.94 -14.47
C VAL A 446 -15.65 10.60 -13.81
N ALA A 447 -16.76 11.01 -14.40
CA ALA A 447 -18.08 10.55 -13.97
C ALA A 447 -18.01 9.02 -13.94
N SER A 448 -18.02 8.47 -12.72
CA SER A 448 -18.07 7.03 -12.55
C SER A 448 -19.34 6.58 -13.28
N VAL A 449 -19.19 5.87 -14.38
CA VAL A 449 -20.29 5.10 -14.94
C VAL A 449 -20.72 4.21 -13.77
N VAL A 450 -21.84 4.56 -13.17
CA VAL A 450 -22.49 3.79 -12.12
C VAL A 450 -22.68 2.42 -12.75
N ASP A 451 -22.05 1.44 -12.17
CA ASP A 451 -22.25 0.03 -12.46
C ASP A 451 -23.70 -0.30 -12.05
N SER A 452 -24.63 0.17 -12.89
CA SER A 452 -26.00 -0.28 -12.87
C SER A 452 -25.89 -1.75 -13.32
N GLY A 453 -26.12 -2.68 -12.40
CA GLY A 453 -26.05 -4.13 -12.62
C GLY A 453 -27.01 -4.64 -13.70
N GLN A 454 -26.94 -4.06 -14.87
CA GLN A 454 -27.60 -4.46 -16.08
C GLN A 454 -26.62 -5.30 -16.88
N LEU A 455 -26.89 -6.59 -16.96
CA LEU A 455 -26.22 -7.51 -17.88
C LEU A 455 -26.38 -6.97 -19.30
N ASP A 456 -25.30 -6.41 -19.84
CA ASP A 456 -25.25 -5.93 -21.21
C ASP A 456 -25.19 -7.13 -22.16
N PHE A 457 -26.32 -7.39 -22.81
CA PHE A 457 -26.42 -8.34 -23.91
C PHE A 457 -26.12 -7.61 -25.22
N GLY A 458 -24.83 -7.33 -25.45
CA GLY A 458 -24.32 -7.20 -26.82
C GLY A 458 -24.55 -5.86 -27.52
N GLY A 459 -23.47 -5.13 -27.73
CA GLY A 459 -23.25 -4.28 -28.88
C GLY A 459 -23.45 -2.76 -28.67
N SER A 460 -22.50 -2.13 -28.03
CA SER A 460 -22.02 -0.86 -28.52
C SER A 460 -20.47 -0.89 -28.53
N ASP A 461 -19.89 -0.66 -29.69
CA ASP A 461 -18.50 -0.28 -29.88
C ASP A 461 -18.34 1.16 -29.32
N ASP A 462 -18.43 1.30 -28.00
CA ASP A 462 -18.11 2.57 -27.35
C ASP A 462 -16.58 2.74 -27.46
N ALA A 463 -16.18 3.64 -28.33
CA ALA A 463 -14.79 4.07 -28.43
C ALA A 463 -14.32 4.49 -27.03
N PRO A 464 -13.16 4.02 -26.54
CA PRO A 464 -12.68 4.34 -25.20
C PRO A 464 -12.59 5.85 -25.02
N ASP A 465 -13.12 6.35 -23.93
CA ASP A 465 -13.13 7.78 -23.63
C ASP A 465 -11.70 8.29 -23.44
N ALA A 466 -11.18 8.99 -24.43
CA ALA A 466 -9.87 9.58 -24.41
C ALA A 466 -9.76 10.79 -23.46
N SER A 467 -10.86 11.27 -22.90
CA SER A 467 -10.88 12.43 -22.00
C SER A 467 -9.99 12.23 -20.78
N VAL A 468 -9.94 11.01 -20.24
CA VAL A 468 -9.04 10.62 -19.14
C VAL A 468 -7.58 10.80 -19.54
N SER A 469 -7.19 10.30 -20.72
CA SER A 469 -5.82 10.39 -21.22
C SER A 469 -5.42 11.83 -21.55
N VAL A 470 -6.36 12.68 -21.97
CA VAL A 470 -6.16 14.13 -22.16
C VAL A 470 -5.85 14.79 -20.81
N GLY A 471 -6.67 14.57 -19.79
CA GLY A 471 -6.42 15.11 -18.45
C GLY A 471 -5.09 14.66 -17.88
N GLN A 472 -4.75 13.38 -18.05
CA GLN A 472 -3.48 12.81 -17.60
C GLN A 472 -2.26 13.40 -18.34
N SER A 473 -2.32 13.56 -19.66
CA SER A 473 -1.23 14.16 -20.43
C SER A 473 -1.01 15.65 -20.10
N GLN A 474 -2.07 16.41 -19.87
CA GLN A 474 -1.94 17.80 -19.41
C GLN A 474 -1.42 17.88 -17.96
N ALA A 475 -1.83 16.97 -17.07
CA ALA A 475 -1.30 16.88 -15.72
C ALA A 475 0.21 16.60 -15.72
N CYS A 476 0.68 15.70 -16.57
CA CYS A 476 2.12 15.44 -16.75
C CYS A 476 2.88 16.72 -17.12
N ARG A 477 2.33 17.48 -18.05
CA ARG A 477 2.92 18.71 -18.52
C ARG A 477 3.06 19.76 -17.41
N VAL A 478 2.00 20.00 -16.62
CA VAL A 478 2.04 21.02 -15.55
C VAL A 478 2.88 20.59 -14.35
N LEU A 479 3.07 19.28 -14.12
CA LEU A 479 3.88 18.73 -13.04
C LEU A 479 5.39 18.79 -13.31
N PHE A 480 5.82 18.95 -14.56
CA PHE A 480 7.24 18.93 -14.93
C PHE A 480 8.08 19.96 -14.15
N THR A 481 7.70 21.24 -14.23
CA THR A 481 8.47 22.32 -13.61
C THR A 481 8.55 22.20 -12.09
N PRO A 482 7.45 22.02 -11.34
CA PRO A 482 7.53 21.90 -9.88
C PRO A 482 8.32 20.67 -9.44
N LEU A 483 8.16 19.51 -10.09
CA LEU A 483 8.90 18.30 -9.71
C LEU A 483 10.39 18.40 -10.07
N ARG A 484 10.72 18.94 -11.24
CA ARG A 484 12.12 19.16 -11.64
C ARG A 484 12.82 20.13 -10.68
N THR A 485 12.16 21.22 -10.31
CA THR A 485 12.69 22.18 -9.32
C THR A 485 12.86 21.52 -7.95
N ALA A 486 11.93 20.67 -7.52
CA ALA A 486 12.05 19.93 -6.26
C ALA A 486 13.22 18.94 -6.27
N LEU A 487 13.46 18.22 -7.38
CA LEU A 487 14.62 17.36 -7.56
C LEU A 487 15.93 18.15 -7.54
N GLU A 488 15.99 19.31 -8.20
CA GLU A 488 17.15 20.19 -8.22
C GLU A 488 17.46 20.75 -6.82
N THR A 489 16.45 21.27 -6.13
CA THR A 489 16.58 21.82 -4.78
C THR A 489 17.00 20.76 -3.76
N SER A 490 16.55 19.52 -3.92
CA SER A 490 16.95 18.40 -3.05
C SER A 490 18.29 17.76 -3.44
N GLY A 491 18.94 18.19 -4.54
CA GLY A 491 20.19 17.62 -5.04
C GLY A 491 20.05 16.24 -5.68
N MET A 492 18.84 15.85 -6.09
CA MET A 492 18.56 14.54 -6.69
C MET A 492 18.41 14.56 -8.21
N LEU A 493 18.58 15.72 -8.86
CA LEU A 493 18.35 15.83 -10.31
C LEU A 493 19.31 14.95 -11.11
N SER A 494 20.60 14.91 -10.78
CA SER A 494 21.57 14.03 -11.47
C SER A 494 21.25 12.54 -11.26
N LEU A 495 20.86 12.15 -10.03
CA LEU A 495 20.39 10.79 -9.77
C LEU A 495 19.20 10.42 -10.67
N TYR A 496 18.28 11.37 -10.85
CA TYR A 496 17.11 11.18 -11.69
C TYR A 496 17.50 11.07 -13.17
N GLU A 497 18.24 12.04 -13.71
CA GLU A 497 18.57 12.15 -15.14
C GLU A 497 19.55 11.04 -15.59
N ASP A 498 20.54 10.69 -14.76
CA ASP A 498 21.61 9.76 -15.15
C ASP A 498 21.30 8.30 -14.85
N ILE A 499 20.35 8.02 -13.91
CA ILE A 499 20.11 6.65 -13.41
C ILE A 499 18.64 6.27 -13.53
N GLU A 500 17.74 6.98 -12.81
CA GLU A 500 16.37 6.52 -12.63
C GLU A 500 15.53 6.63 -13.91
N GLN A 501 15.69 7.72 -14.63
CA GLN A 501 14.95 7.96 -15.88
C GLN A 501 15.38 6.99 -17.00
N PRO A 502 16.68 6.81 -17.31
CA PRO A 502 17.12 5.84 -18.33
C PRO A 502 16.73 4.39 -17.97
N LEU A 503 16.75 4.04 -16.69
CA LEU A 503 16.40 2.71 -16.19
C LEU A 503 14.97 2.30 -16.56
N ILE A 504 14.03 3.25 -16.70
CA ILE A 504 12.63 2.95 -17.09
C ILE A 504 12.58 2.17 -18.42
N ARG A 505 13.35 2.63 -19.43
CA ARG A 505 13.40 1.98 -20.74
C ARG A 505 14.14 0.64 -20.67
N VAL A 506 15.19 0.52 -19.88
CA VAL A 506 15.91 -0.74 -19.67
C VAL A 506 14.97 -1.79 -19.09
N LEU A 507 14.22 -1.44 -18.06
CA LEU A 507 13.26 -2.35 -17.44
C LEU A 507 12.11 -2.70 -18.40
N ALA A 508 11.61 -1.74 -19.18
CA ALA A 508 10.59 -2.02 -20.20
C ALA A 508 11.07 -3.06 -21.24
N LYS A 509 12.31 -2.94 -21.70
CA LYS A 509 12.94 -3.90 -22.61
C LYS A 509 13.08 -5.29 -21.97
N MET A 510 13.55 -5.36 -20.73
CA MET A 510 13.65 -6.61 -19.97
C MET A 510 12.28 -7.28 -19.79
N GLU A 511 11.24 -6.53 -19.44
CA GLU A 511 9.88 -7.03 -19.28
C GLU A 511 9.26 -7.49 -20.62
N THR A 512 9.53 -6.78 -21.71
CA THR A 512 9.05 -7.16 -23.06
C THR A 512 9.72 -8.44 -23.52
N LEU A 513 11.03 -8.58 -23.28
CA LEU A 513 11.76 -9.78 -23.70
C LEU A 513 11.45 -10.98 -22.81
N GLY A 514 11.37 -10.78 -21.49
CA GLY A 514 11.19 -11.85 -20.50
C GLY A 514 12.37 -12.84 -20.46
N ILE A 515 12.24 -13.91 -19.66
CA ILE A 515 13.23 -14.99 -19.57
C ILE A 515 12.64 -16.31 -20.05
N GLY A 516 13.41 -17.08 -20.83
CA GLY A 516 12.98 -18.37 -21.38
C GLY A 516 12.76 -19.44 -20.31
N VAL A 517 11.77 -20.30 -20.52
CA VAL A 517 11.42 -21.38 -19.58
C VAL A 517 11.25 -22.70 -20.32
N ASP A 518 11.93 -23.74 -19.85
CA ASP A 518 11.64 -25.12 -20.19
C ASP A 518 10.36 -25.56 -19.46
N VAL A 519 9.24 -25.50 -20.15
CA VAL A 519 7.92 -25.84 -19.60
C VAL A 519 7.82 -27.30 -19.18
N ALA A 520 8.51 -28.20 -19.89
CA ALA A 520 8.51 -29.62 -19.58
C ALA A 520 9.28 -29.88 -18.27
N ALA A 521 10.46 -29.27 -18.10
CA ALA A 521 11.24 -29.34 -16.88
C ALA A 521 10.48 -28.74 -15.68
N LEU A 522 9.85 -27.56 -15.86
CA LEU A 522 9.07 -26.92 -14.80
C LEU A 522 7.84 -27.75 -14.40
N THR A 523 7.16 -28.37 -15.38
CA THR A 523 6.04 -29.28 -15.14
C THR A 523 6.48 -30.53 -14.37
N ALA A 524 7.65 -31.08 -14.68
CA ALA A 524 8.21 -32.22 -13.96
C ALA A 524 8.51 -31.88 -12.50
N ILE A 525 9.09 -30.70 -12.25
CA ILE A 525 9.35 -30.18 -10.90
C ILE A 525 8.04 -30.02 -10.12
N ASN A 526 7.01 -29.43 -10.73
CA ASN A 526 5.70 -29.24 -10.09
C ASN A 526 5.05 -30.58 -9.73
N ASN A 527 5.11 -31.59 -10.61
CA ASN A 527 4.57 -32.92 -10.38
C ASN A 527 5.31 -33.66 -9.24
N ASP A 528 6.63 -33.50 -9.13
CA ASP A 528 7.40 -34.02 -7.99
C ASP A 528 6.93 -33.40 -6.67
N LEU A 529 6.75 -32.08 -6.65
CA LEU A 529 6.27 -31.38 -5.44
C LEU A 529 4.84 -31.82 -5.07
N ILE A 530 3.95 -32.03 -6.05
CA ILE A 530 2.60 -32.57 -5.80
C ILE A 530 2.71 -33.96 -5.15
N SER A 531 3.55 -34.83 -5.66
CA SER A 531 3.74 -36.18 -5.16
C SER A 531 4.29 -36.17 -3.72
N ARG A 532 5.29 -35.31 -3.45
CA ARG A 532 5.87 -35.14 -2.10
C ARG A 532 4.86 -34.57 -1.11
N ALA A 533 4.10 -33.54 -1.50
CA ALA A 533 3.06 -32.96 -0.66
C ALA A 533 1.98 -33.98 -0.30
N SER A 534 1.56 -34.81 -1.27
CA SER A 534 0.60 -35.89 -1.05
C SER A 534 1.12 -36.92 -0.04
N ALA A 535 2.35 -37.40 -0.20
CA ALA A 535 2.95 -38.36 0.71
C ALA A 535 3.10 -37.82 2.14
N LEU A 536 3.52 -36.53 2.27
CA LEU A 536 3.62 -35.86 3.56
C LEU A 536 2.25 -35.65 4.20
N SER A 537 1.23 -35.31 3.41
CA SER A 537 -0.15 -35.16 3.89
C SER A 537 -0.71 -36.50 4.43
N GLU A 538 -0.50 -37.60 3.71
CA GLU A 538 -0.89 -38.94 4.15
C GLU A 538 -0.21 -39.33 5.47
N LYS A 539 1.10 -39.07 5.57
CA LYS A 539 1.87 -39.29 6.82
C LYS A 539 1.31 -38.49 7.99
N LEU A 540 1.02 -37.21 7.77
CA LEU A 540 0.45 -36.33 8.78
C LEU A 540 -0.98 -36.76 9.20
N LEU A 541 -1.81 -37.18 8.24
CA LEU A 541 -3.16 -37.68 8.51
C LEU A 541 -3.11 -38.99 9.35
N ALA A 542 -2.14 -39.87 9.07
CA ALA A 542 -1.94 -41.08 9.87
C ALA A 542 -1.57 -40.78 11.33
N VAL A 543 -0.81 -39.71 11.58
CA VAL A 543 -0.42 -39.28 12.93
C VAL A 543 -1.58 -38.63 13.69
N VAL A 544 -2.39 -37.81 13.01
CA VAL A 544 -3.54 -37.11 13.60
C VAL A 544 -4.76 -38.03 13.76
N GLY A 545 -4.92 -39.01 12.88
CA GLY A 545 -6.03 -39.98 12.90
C GLY A 545 -7.35 -39.46 12.38
N ARG A 546 -7.42 -38.22 11.84
CA ARG A 546 -8.62 -37.62 11.24
C ARG A 546 -8.27 -36.65 10.11
N PRO A 547 -9.17 -36.40 9.16
CA PRO A 547 -8.97 -35.41 8.10
C PRO A 547 -8.87 -33.99 8.67
N ILE A 548 -7.81 -33.28 8.34
CA ILE A 548 -7.63 -31.84 8.62
C ILE A 548 -6.93 -31.15 7.44
N ASN A 549 -7.11 -29.84 7.35
CA ASN A 549 -6.33 -29.02 6.45
C ASN A 549 -5.09 -28.45 7.15
N PHE A 550 -3.91 -28.97 6.80
CA PHE A 550 -2.61 -28.58 7.38
C PHE A 550 -2.19 -27.13 7.02
N ASN A 551 -2.85 -26.50 6.06
CA ASN A 551 -2.70 -25.09 5.73
C ASN A 551 -3.66 -24.18 6.52
N SER A 552 -4.60 -24.74 7.31
CA SER A 552 -5.52 -23.98 8.16
C SER A 552 -4.90 -23.71 9.54
N PRO A 553 -4.55 -22.45 9.90
CA PRO A 553 -4.04 -22.13 11.22
C PRO A 553 -5.00 -22.55 12.35
N THR A 554 -6.30 -22.39 12.14
CA THR A 554 -7.33 -22.71 13.15
C THR A 554 -7.39 -24.21 13.46
N GLN A 555 -7.36 -25.06 12.41
CA GLN A 555 -7.40 -26.52 12.61
C GLN A 555 -6.09 -27.05 13.22
N LEU A 556 -4.96 -26.46 12.85
CA LEU A 556 -3.69 -26.77 13.47
C LEU A 556 -3.60 -26.35 14.93
N GLN A 557 -4.13 -25.18 15.30
CA GLN A 557 -4.21 -24.76 16.71
C GLN A 557 -5.01 -25.75 17.55
N GLU A 558 -6.10 -26.28 16.99
CA GLU A 558 -6.91 -27.29 17.66
C GLU A 558 -6.09 -28.56 17.95
N VAL A 559 -5.41 -29.08 16.95
CA VAL A 559 -4.58 -30.29 17.08
C VAL A 559 -3.41 -30.05 18.04
N LEU A 560 -2.65 -28.96 17.86
CA LEU A 560 -1.43 -28.70 18.62
C LEU A 560 -1.73 -28.35 20.10
N TYR A 561 -2.68 -27.42 20.33
CA TYR A 561 -2.84 -26.80 21.64
C TYR A 561 -4.06 -27.31 22.43
N LYS A 562 -5.11 -27.80 21.76
CA LYS A 562 -6.28 -28.35 22.45
C LYS A 562 -6.19 -29.87 22.59
N GLU A 563 -5.94 -30.60 21.50
CA GLU A 563 -5.93 -32.07 21.53
C GLU A 563 -4.62 -32.60 22.11
N ARG A 564 -3.47 -32.11 21.62
CA ARG A 564 -2.13 -32.58 22.03
C ARG A 564 -1.57 -31.84 23.24
N GLN A 565 -2.12 -30.68 23.59
CA GLN A 565 -1.75 -29.86 24.76
C GLN A 565 -0.25 -29.47 24.77
N LEU A 566 0.33 -29.19 23.57
CA LEU A 566 1.70 -28.72 23.47
C LEU A 566 1.86 -27.32 24.07
N THR A 567 3.08 -26.96 24.45
CA THR A 567 3.40 -25.67 25.07
C THR A 567 3.03 -24.51 24.12
N PRO A 568 2.07 -23.65 24.50
CA PRO A 568 1.66 -22.56 23.60
C PRO A 568 2.76 -21.52 23.44
N GLY A 569 3.05 -21.16 22.19
CA GLY A 569 4.00 -20.11 21.85
C GLY A 569 3.35 -18.71 21.85
N LYS A 570 3.78 -17.86 20.90
CA LYS A 570 3.28 -16.48 20.75
C LYS A 570 1.77 -16.44 20.50
N LYS A 571 1.03 -15.64 21.27
CA LYS A 571 -0.40 -15.39 21.05
C LYS A 571 -0.58 -14.34 19.95
N THR A 572 -1.46 -14.61 18.99
CA THR A 572 -1.88 -13.71 17.91
C THR A 572 -3.32 -13.25 18.12
N LYS A 573 -3.84 -12.33 17.29
CA LYS A 573 -5.24 -11.88 17.37
C LYS A 573 -6.26 -13.02 17.21
N THR A 574 -5.92 -14.08 16.46
CA THR A 574 -6.80 -15.21 16.12
C THR A 574 -6.47 -16.49 16.88
N GLY A 575 -5.61 -16.44 17.91
CA GLY A 575 -5.19 -17.60 18.70
C GLY A 575 -3.68 -17.72 18.83
N PHE A 576 -3.15 -18.91 19.14
CA PHE A 576 -1.72 -19.13 19.22
C PHE A 576 -1.09 -19.26 17.83
N SER A 577 0.12 -18.72 17.65
CA SER A 577 0.81 -18.83 16.37
C SER A 577 1.11 -20.27 15.98
N THR A 578 1.00 -20.55 14.68
CA THR A 578 1.43 -21.78 14.03
C THR A 578 2.48 -21.50 12.95
N ASP A 579 3.20 -20.36 13.07
CA ASP A 579 4.28 -20.03 12.14
C ASP A 579 5.47 -21.00 12.29
N ALA A 580 6.37 -21.00 11.28
CA ALA A 580 7.50 -21.91 11.25
C ALA A 580 8.39 -21.78 12.50
N ALA A 581 8.62 -20.55 12.99
CA ALA A 581 9.45 -20.31 14.17
C ALA A 581 8.82 -20.85 15.47
N THR A 582 7.48 -20.80 15.56
CA THR A 582 6.75 -21.39 16.68
C THR A 582 6.75 -22.94 16.60
N LEU A 583 6.52 -23.49 15.41
CA LEU A 583 6.55 -24.93 15.18
C LEU A 583 7.94 -25.50 15.43
N GLU A 584 9.00 -24.80 15.04
CA GLU A 584 10.39 -25.21 15.29
C GLU A 584 10.68 -25.42 16.78
N LYS A 585 10.13 -24.58 17.67
CA LYS A 585 10.26 -24.72 19.13
C LYS A 585 9.50 -25.90 19.69
N LEU A 586 8.48 -26.39 18.98
CA LEU A 586 7.69 -27.56 19.35
C LEU A 586 8.26 -28.88 18.77
N ARG A 587 9.36 -28.80 18.03
CA ARG A 587 9.96 -29.93 17.33
C ARG A 587 10.27 -31.09 18.29
N ASP A 588 10.85 -30.79 19.45
CA ASP A 588 11.22 -31.79 20.44
C ASP A 588 10.03 -32.36 21.22
N GLU A 589 8.93 -31.63 21.32
CA GLU A 589 7.71 -32.07 22.01
C GLU A 589 6.89 -33.07 21.17
N TRP A 590 6.90 -32.92 19.83
CA TRP A 590 6.17 -33.84 18.93
C TRP A 590 6.83 -33.97 17.55
N PRO A 591 8.02 -34.58 17.50
CA PRO A 591 8.84 -34.64 16.28
C PRO A 591 8.19 -35.41 15.13
N GLU A 592 7.38 -36.44 15.43
CA GLU A 592 6.67 -37.24 14.42
C GLU A 592 5.66 -36.48 13.61
N PHE A 593 5.08 -35.41 14.17
CA PHE A 593 4.13 -34.52 13.50
C PHE A 593 4.79 -33.22 13.01
N ILE A 594 5.60 -32.58 13.85
CA ILE A 594 6.15 -31.24 13.54
C ILE A 594 7.14 -31.29 12.39
N ASN A 595 8.02 -32.29 12.32
CA ASN A 595 8.98 -32.40 11.21
C ASN A 595 8.27 -32.55 9.84
N PRO A 596 7.34 -33.51 9.66
CA PRO A 596 6.61 -33.61 8.40
C PRO A 596 5.71 -32.39 8.12
N LEU A 597 5.20 -31.71 9.14
CA LEU A 597 4.39 -30.51 8.96
C LEU A 597 5.20 -29.33 8.43
N LEU A 598 6.41 -29.12 8.96
CA LEU A 598 7.32 -28.09 8.46
C LEU A 598 7.72 -28.35 7.02
N GLU A 599 8.10 -29.61 6.70
CA GLU A 599 8.42 -30.02 5.34
C GLU A 599 7.22 -29.89 4.40
N TYR A 600 6.02 -30.31 4.81
CA TYR A 600 4.79 -30.16 4.03
C TYR A 600 4.51 -28.72 3.67
N ARG A 601 4.64 -27.80 4.62
CA ARG A 601 4.43 -26.37 4.40
C ARG A 601 5.47 -25.74 3.49
N GLU A 602 6.72 -26.17 3.58
CA GLU A 602 7.77 -25.75 2.65
C GLU A 602 7.46 -26.22 1.23
N VAL A 603 7.14 -27.49 1.06
CA VAL A 603 6.79 -28.10 -0.23
C VAL A 603 5.54 -27.43 -0.83
N GLU A 604 4.48 -27.23 -0.05
CA GLU A 604 3.25 -26.55 -0.52
C GLU A 604 3.50 -25.08 -0.91
N LYS A 605 4.32 -24.37 -0.15
CA LYS A 605 4.73 -23.01 -0.52
C LYS A 605 5.49 -22.99 -1.84
N LEU A 606 6.47 -23.88 -1.99
CA LEU A 606 7.25 -24.00 -3.25
C LEU A 606 6.33 -24.37 -4.42
N ARG A 607 5.44 -25.34 -4.24
CA ARG A 607 4.48 -25.77 -5.25
C ARG A 607 3.54 -24.64 -5.68
N GLY A 608 2.90 -23.98 -4.71
CA GLY A 608 1.92 -22.93 -4.99
C GLY A 608 2.55 -21.68 -5.62
N THR A 609 3.72 -21.26 -5.11
CA THR A 609 4.36 -20.01 -5.56
C THR A 609 5.21 -20.21 -6.81
N TYR A 610 6.02 -21.28 -6.86
CA TYR A 610 7.01 -21.48 -7.91
C TYR A 610 6.71 -22.68 -8.82
N GLY A 611 5.99 -23.69 -8.36
CA GLY A 611 5.52 -24.78 -9.22
C GLY A 611 4.41 -24.29 -10.13
N GLN A 612 3.19 -24.26 -9.60
CA GLN A 612 2.00 -23.83 -10.36
C GLN A 612 2.04 -22.35 -10.73
N GLY A 613 2.47 -21.48 -9.81
CA GLY A 613 2.49 -20.02 -10.06
C GLY A 613 3.41 -19.61 -11.22
N LEU A 614 4.57 -20.26 -11.40
CA LEU A 614 5.42 -20.00 -12.57
C LEU A 614 4.83 -20.59 -13.86
N LEU A 615 4.22 -21.80 -13.81
CA LEU A 615 3.55 -22.39 -14.97
C LEU A 615 2.42 -21.49 -15.47
N ASP A 616 1.62 -20.92 -14.56
CA ASP A 616 0.53 -19.99 -14.90
C ASP A 616 1.04 -18.66 -15.48
N ALA A 617 2.30 -18.28 -15.18
CA ALA A 617 2.92 -17.07 -15.66
C ALA A 617 3.64 -17.21 -17.01
N VAL A 618 3.86 -18.44 -17.48
CA VAL A 618 4.48 -18.69 -18.80
C VAL A 618 3.54 -18.22 -19.90
N GLN A 619 4.05 -17.39 -20.83
CA GLN A 619 3.30 -16.90 -21.97
C GLN A 619 3.46 -17.82 -23.20
N LYS A 620 2.79 -17.47 -24.31
CA LYS A 620 2.76 -18.29 -25.54
C LYS A 620 4.13 -18.45 -26.22
N ASP A 621 5.06 -17.58 -25.91
CA ASP A 621 6.44 -17.57 -26.39
C ASP A 621 7.40 -18.42 -25.51
N GLU A 622 6.82 -19.17 -24.54
CA GLU A 622 7.54 -19.98 -23.56
C GLU A 622 8.49 -19.15 -22.68
N ARG A 623 8.11 -17.89 -22.39
CA ARG A 623 8.88 -16.98 -21.53
C ARG A 623 8.02 -16.49 -20.37
N ILE A 624 8.67 -16.07 -19.32
CA ILE A 624 8.07 -15.37 -18.18
C ILE A 624 8.47 -13.90 -18.24
N HIS A 625 7.46 -13.03 -18.24
CA HIS A 625 7.60 -11.57 -18.30
C HIS A 625 7.28 -10.97 -16.95
N ALA A 626 8.22 -11.08 -16.01
CA ALA A 626 8.06 -10.48 -14.68
C ALA A 626 8.04 -8.95 -14.77
N THR A 627 7.31 -8.30 -13.88
CA THR A 627 7.28 -6.83 -13.76
C THR A 627 8.31 -6.39 -12.72
N PHE A 628 9.16 -5.42 -13.07
CA PHE A 628 10.17 -4.85 -12.18
C PHE A 628 9.70 -3.48 -11.67
N GLN A 629 9.53 -3.35 -10.36
CA GLN A 629 9.10 -2.11 -9.73
C GLN A 629 10.29 -1.28 -9.26
N GLN A 630 10.32 -0.02 -9.69
CA GLN A 630 11.41 0.94 -9.41
C GLN A 630 11.08 1.85 -8.23
N ALA A 631 9.78 2.07 -7.94
CA ALA A 631 9.28 3.07 -7.00
C ALA A 631 8.61 2.46 -5.75
N VAL A 632 8.94 1.22 -5.37
CA VAL A 632 8.31 0.53 -4.21
C VAL A 632 9.24 0.47 -2.99
N ALA A 633 10.49 0.09 -3.21
CA ALA A 633 11.42 -0.09 -2.10
C ALA A 633 12.02 1.24 -1.63
N ARG A 634 11.80 1.60 -0.36
CA ARG A 634 12.37 2.84 0.23
C ARG A 634 13.90 2.92 0.18
N THR A 635 14.59 1.80 -0.06
CA THR A 635 16.05 1.73 -0.18
C THR A 635 16.57 2.02 -1.60
N GLY A 636 15.70 2.21 -2.57
CA GLY A 636 16.08 2.33 -3.98
C GLY A 636 16.27 0.99 -4.71
N ARG A 637 16.17 -0.15 -4.00
CA ARG A 637 16.25 -1.48 -4.65
C ARG A 637 15.06 -1.70 -5.59
N LEU A 638 15.29 -2.44 -6.67
CA LEU A 638 14.23 -2.95 -7.53
C LEU A 638 13.50 -4.09 -6.83
N SER A 639 12.21 -4.23 -7.08
CA SER A 639 11.44 -5.42 -6.69
C SER A 639 10.82 -6.06 -7.94
N SER A 640 10.49 -7.35 -7.85
CA SER A 640 9.87 -8.11 -8.94
C SER A 640 8.50 -8.61 -8.50
N GLU A 641 7.54 -8.54 -9.41
CA GLU A 641 6.18 -9.06 -9.20
C GLU A 641 5.62 -9.65 -10.50
N ASN A 642 4.59 -10.44 -10.38
CA ASN A 642 3.83 -11.04 -11.46
C ASN A 642 4.68 -11.85 -12.49
N PRO A 643 5.52 -12.82 -12.08
CA PRO A 643 5.76 -13.32 -10.74
C PRO A 643 6.97 -12.67 -10.03
N ASN A 644 7.08 -12.84 -8.70
CA ASN A 644 8.26 -12.40 -7.97
C ASN A 644 9.41 -13.40 -8.12
N LEU A 645 10.29 -13.15 -9.08
CA LEU A 645 11.48 -13.98 -9.36
C LEU A 645 12.63 -13.76 -8.37
N HIS A 646 12.63 -12.62 -7.63
CA HIS A 646 13.67 -12.32 -6.63
C HIS A 646 13.64 -13.26 -5.42
N ASN A 647 12.49 -13.87 -5.15
CA ASN A 647 12.29 -14.71 -3.99
C ASN A 647 12.44 -16.22 -4.28
N ILE A 648 12.91 -16.62 -5.47
CA ILE A 648 13.23 -18.03 -5.77
C ILE A 648 14.35 -18.47 -4.81
N PRO A 649 14.13 -19.49 -3.95
CA PRO A 649 15.10 -19.86 -2.93
C PRO A 649 16.44 -20.29 -3.52
N VAL A 650 17.53 -19.76 -2.98
CA VAL A 650 18.90 -20.07 -3.44
C VAL A 650 19.58 -21.11 -2.56
N ARG A 651 19.19 -21.18 -1.27
CA ARG A 651 19.90 -21.96 -0.24
C ARG A 651 19.40 -23.39 -0.13
N SER A 652 18.12 -23.66 -0.38
CA SER A 652 17.58 -25.01 -0.34
C SER A 652 17.82 -25.71 -1.68
N GLU A 653 18.07 -27.02 -1.64
CA GLU A 653 18.21 -27.88 -2.82
C GLU A 653 16.91 -27.83 -3.67
N SER A 654 15.77 -27.89 -2.99
CA SER A 654 14.44 -27.76 -3.63
C SER A 654 14.23 -26.42 -4.32
N GLY A 655 14.83 -25.32 -3.83
CA GLY A 655 14.76 -24.02 -4.47
C GLY A 655 15.66 -23.89 -5.70
N ARG A 656 16.87 -24.48 -5.64
CA ARG A 656 17.83 -24.45 -6.76
C ARG A 656 17.31 -25.18 -7.98
N ILE A 657 16.53 -26.24 -7.80
CA ILE A 657 15.99 -27.03 -8.92
C ILE A 657 15.10 -26.17 -9.84
N PHE A 658 14.41 -25.15 -9.34
CA PHE A 658 13.64 -24.24 -10.19
C PHE A 658 14.49 -23.44 -11.17
N ARG A 659 15.75 -23.17 -10.84
CA ARG A 659 16.68 -22.44 -11.73
C ARG A 659 17.10 -23.25 -12.94
N THR A 660 16.96 -24.58 -12.90
CA THR A 660 17.20 -25.44 -14.06
C THR A 660 16.16 -25.28 -15.15
N ALA A 661 14.96 -24.82 -14.82
CA ALA A 661 13.88 -24.59 -15.75
C ALA A 661 13.99 -23.25 -16.50
N PHE A 662 14.84 -22.32 -16.08
CA PHE A 662 15.08 -21.09 -16.81
C PHE A 662 16.21 -21.25 -17.79
N VAL A 663 15.94 -21.05 -19.07
CA VAL A 663 16.82 -21.43 -20.18
C VAL A 663 17.04 -20.27 -21.16
N ALA A 664 18.19 -20.31 -21.84
CA ALA A 664 18.45 -19.40 -22.96
C ALA A 664 17.73 -19.86 -24.25
N ARG A 665 17.49 -18.93 -25.16
CA ARG A 665 17.01 -19.23 -26.51
C ARG A 665 17.97 -20.19 -27.24
N PRO A 666 17.47 -20.99 -28.22
CA PRO A 666 18.34 -21.78 -29.06
C PRO A 666 19.47 -20.94 -29.71
N GLY A 667 20.71 -21.39 -29.60
CA GLY A 667 21.89 -20.69 -30.10
C GLY A 667 22.42 -19.58 -29.18
N CYS A 668 21.81 -19.40 -28.00
CA CYS A 668 22.24 -18.47 -26.96
C CYS A 668 22.66 -19.21 -25.69
N GLU A 669 23.38 -18.52 -24.82
CA GLU A 669 23.69 -18.90 -23.45
C GLU A 669 23.26 -17.76 -22.50
N LEU A 670 23.01 -18.09 -21.22
CA LEU A 670 22.83 -17.11 -20.17
C LEU A 670 24.20 -16.81 -19.54
N MET A 671 24.51 -15.52 -19.44
CA MET A 671 25.57 -15.03 -18.57
C MET A 671 24.92 -14.55 -17.26
N VAL A 672 25.41 -15.06 -16.16
CA VAL A 672 25.06 -14.57 -14.82
C VAL A 672 26.28 -13.83 -14.26
N ALA A 673 26.11 -12.55 -13.93
CA ALA A 673 27.14 -11.72 -13.32
C ALA A 673 26.63 -11.17 -11.99
N ASP A 674 27.35 -11.46 -10.89
CA ASP A 674 26.92 -11.15 -9.51
C ASP A 674 28.03 -10.38 -8.78
N TYR A 675 27.66 -9.27 -8.11
CA TYR A 675 28.61 -8.52 -7.30
C TYR A 675 29.09 -9.33 -6.09
N ASN A 676 30.38 -9.43 -5.94
CA ASN A 676 30.96 -10.09 -4.77
C ASN A 676 30.93 -9.16 -3.54
N GLN A 677 30.04 -9.45 -2.62
CA GLN A 677 29.95 -8.78 -1.29
C GLN A 677 29.79 -7.25 -1.38
N ILE A 678 28.97 -6.74 -2.30
CA ILE A 678 28.83 -5.30 -2.56
C ILE A 678 28.52 -4.48 -1.30
N GLU A 679 27.63 -4.98 -0.41
CA GLU A 679 27.27 -4.24 0.82
C GLU A 679 28.46 -4.08 1.76
N LEU A 680 29.34 -5.11 1.89
CA LEU A 680 30.55 -5.01 2.73
C LEU A 680 31.59 -4.08 2.11
N ARG A 681 31.67 -4.00 0.79
CA ARG A 681 32.50 -3.03 0.08
C ARG A 681 32.00 -1.61 0.25
N CYS A 682 30.67 -1.43 0.24
CA CYS A 682 30.04 -0.14 0.57
C CYS A 682 30.35 0.28 2.03
N ILE A 683 30.28 -0.66 3.00
CA ILE A 683 30.64 -0.37 4.40
C ILE A 683 32.11 0.05 4.48
N ALA A 684 33.03 -0.71 3.87
CA ALA A 684 34.46 -0.39 3.88
C ALA A 684 34.74 1.02 3.34
N HIS A 685 34.07 1.38 2.24
CA HIS A 685 34.19 2.71 1.63
C HIS A 685 33.62 3.83 2.51
N LEU A 686 32.38 3.66 3.02
CA LEU A 686 31.66 4.67 3.80
C LEU A 686 32.28 4.88 5.17
N ALA A 687 32.62 3.80 5.88
CA ALA A 687 33.29 3.87 7.16
C ALA A 687 34.77 4.29 7.05
N ASN A 688 35.34 4.24 5.86
CA ASN A 688 36.76 4.47 5.62
C ASN A 688 37.67 3.64 6.56
N ASP A 689 37.28 2.38 6.80
CA ASP A 689 37.99 1.50 7.74
C ASP A 689 39.24 0.92 7.08
N PRO A 690 40.45 1.21 7.61
CA PRO A 690 41.71 0.77 7.00
C PRO A 690 41.81 -0.76 6.92
N GLY A 691 41.28 -1.45 7.92
CA GLY A 691 41.36 -2.92 7.98
C GLY A 691 40.50 -3.62 6.94
N LEU A 692 39.28 -3.10 6.73
CA LEU A 692 38.39 -3.59 5.68
C LEU A 692 38.93 -3.24 4.29
N ILE A 693 39.38 -1.98 4.09
CA ILE A 693 39.95 -1.53 2.81
C ILE A 693 41.15 -2.38 2.43
N GLN A 694 42.09 -2.59 3.35
CA GLN A 694 43.28 -3.41 3.10
C GLN A 694 42.91 -4.86 2.75
N SER A 695 41.97 -5.46 3.48
CA SER A 695 41.54 -6.85 3.21
C SER A 695 40.96 -7.02 1.80
N PHE A 696 40.13 -6.05 1.35
CA PHE A 696 39.60 -6.08 -0.02
C PHE A 696 40.63 -5.78 -1.10
N THR A 697 41.57 -4.88 -0.82
CA THR A 697 42.63 -4.53 -1.77
C THR A 697 43.60 -5.67 -1.99
N ASP A 698 43.91 -6.43 -0.93
CA ASP A 698 44.80 -7.58 -0.99
C ASP A 698 44.11 -8.86 -1.50
N GLY A 699 42.80 -8.80 -1.81
CA GLY A 699 42.04 -9.98 -2.28
C GLY A 699 41.88 -11.09 -1.24
N ILE A 700 41.95 -10.75 0.05
CA ILE A 700 41.82 -11.71 1.14
C ILE A 700 40.34 -12.03 1.38
N ASP A 701 40.00 -13.28 1.69
CA ASP A 701 38.66 -13.66 2.12
C ASP A 701 38.24 -12.83 3.35
N ILE A 702 37.36 -11.85 3.13
CA ILE A 702 36.94 -10.90 4.17
C ILE A 702 36.32 -11.59 5.38
N HIS A 703 35.60 -12.70 5.21
CA HIS A 703 35.01 -13.44 6.31
C HIS A 703 36.06 -14.18 7.13
N ASN A 704 37.11 -14.68 6.48
CA ASN A 704 38.25 -15.28 7.15
C ASN A 704 39.08 -14.20 7.89
N ALA A 705 39.38 -13.10 7.24
CA ALA A 705 40.07 -11.97 7.86
C ALA A 705 39.31 -11.40 9.07
N THR A 706 37.98 -11.24 8.93
CA THR A 706 37.10 -10.81 10.02
C THR A 706 37.14 -11.82 11.19
N ALA A 707 37.01 -13.11 10.90
CA ALA A 707 37.04 -14.15 11.92
C ALA A 707 38.40 -14.17 12.68
N ALA A 708 39.51 -14.09 11.94
CA ALA A 708 40.84 -14.04 12.53
C ALA A 708 40.98 -12.88 13.53
N ARG A 709 40.47 -11.68 13.19
CA ARG A 709 40.50 -10.49 14.05
C ARG A 709 39.56 -10.60 15.24
N VAL A 710 38.29 -10.99 14.99
CA VAL A 710 37.24 -11.09 16.03
C VAL A 710 37.56 -12.16 17.08
N PHE A 711 38.12 -13.31 16.65
CA PHE A 711 38.44 -14.41 17.56
C PHE A 711 39.91 -14.42 17.99
N GLY A 712 40.73 -13.46 17.54
CA GLY A 712 42.15 -13.37 17.93
C GLY A 712 43.01 -14.54 17.48
N VAL A 713 42.70 -15.18 16.35
CA VAL A 713 43.43 -16.33 15.79
C VAL A 713 44.13 -15.95 14.49
N VAL A 714 45.16 -16.68 14.10
CA VAL A 714 45.80 -16.48 12.80
C VAL A 714 44.89 -16.99 11.66
N PRO A 715 44.91 -16.38 10.47
CA PRO A 715 43.99 -16.68 9.38
C PRO A 715 43.89 -18.17 9.01
N ASP A 716 45.01 -18.90 9.07
CA ASP A 716 45.08 -20.32 8.73
C ASP A 716 44.47 -21.24 9.82
N GLN A 717 44.20 -20.72 11.01
CA GLN A 717 43.58 -21.43 12.12
C GLN A 717 42.11 -21.12 12.32
N VAL A 718 41.53 -20.28 11.48
CA VAL A 718 40.12 -19.96 11.52
C VAL A 718 39.29 -21.19 11.19
N THR A 719 38.43 -21.61 12.14
CA THR A 719 37.52 -22.74 11.91
C THR A 719 36.37 -22.36 11.01
N HIS A 720 35.72 -23.33 10.39
CA HIS A 720 34.54 -23.13 9.56
C HIS A 720 33.42 -22.41 10.34
N ASP A 721 33.23 -22.76 11.61
CA ASP A 721 32.21 -22.15 12.47
C ASP A 721 32.54 -20.68 12.78
N GLN A 722 33.79 -20.37 13.11
CA GLN A 722 34.23 -18.99 13.33
C GLN A 722 34.04 -18.12 12.06
N ARG A 723 34.39 -18.66 10.90
CA ARG A 723 34.19 -17.99 9.62
C ARG A 723 32.68 -17.77 9.33
N SER A 724 31.85 -18.76 9.64
CA SER A 724 30.40 -18.68 9.49
C SER A 724 29.80 -17.65 10.44
N GLN A 725 30.24 -17.61 11.69
CA GLN A 725 29.83 -16.62 12.68
C GLN A 725 30.24 -15.20 12.25
N ALA A 726 31.49 -15.00 11.82
CA ALA A 726 31.99 -13.72 11.33
C ALA A 726 31.20 -13.24 10.09
N LYS A 727 30.86 -14.14 9.18
CA LYS A 727 29.99 -13.86 8.04
C LYS A 727 28.62 -13.38 8.51
N MET A 728 28.00 -14.04 9.47
CA MET A 728 26.69 -13.63 10.00
C MET A 728 26.74 -12.31 10.74
N VAL A 729 27.80 -11.99 11.46
CA VAL A 729 28.02 -10.71 12.11
C VAL A 729 28.14 -9.60 11.07
N SER A 730 29.01 -9.75 10.08
CA SER A 730 29.27 -8.73 9.05
C SER A 730 28.00 -8.37 8.26
N TYR A 731 27.23 -9.37 7.82
CA TYR A 731 25.95 -9.15 7.16
C TYR A 731 24.87 -8.65 8.14
N GLY A 732 24.86 -9.18 9.38
CA GLY A 732 23.93 -8.75 10.41
C GLY A 732 24.05 -7.25 10.68
N LEU A 733 25.27 -6.74 10.77
CA LEU A 733 25.54 -5.30 10.92
C LEU A 733 25.09 -4.49 9.71
N ALA A 734 25.34 -4.98 8.49
CA ALA A 734 24.82 -4.34 7.27
C ALA A 734 23.28 -4.17 7.29
N TYR A 735 22.58 -5.01 8.07
CA TYR A 735 21.12 -4.95 8.27
C TYR A 735 20.70 -4.35 9.63
N GLY A 736 21.63 -3.72 10.40
CA GLY A 736 21.37 -3.10 11.70
C GLY A 736 20.98 -4.08 12.80
N MET A 737 21.52 -5.29 12.76
CA MET A 737 21.23 -6.33 13.73
C MET A 737 21.94 -6.05 15.04
N GLU A 738 21.20 -6.07 16.14
CA GLU A 738 21.71 -5.99 17.50
C GLU A 738 22.02 -7.38 18.09
N ALA A 739 22.63 -7.41 19.26
CA ALA A 739 23.04 -8.64 19.95
C ALA A 739 21.90 -9.67 20.09
N TYR A 740 20.68 -9.23 20.38
CA TYR A 740 19.52 -10.13 20.45
C TYR A 740 19.20 -10.80 19.11
N GLY A 741 19.22 -10.04 18.02
CA GLY A 741 19.00 -10.60 16.66
C GLY A 741 20.09 -11.58 16.27
N LEU A 742 21.35 -11.28 16.61
CA LEU A 742 22.50 -12.14 16.37
C LEU A 742 22.41 -13.43 17.20
N SER A 743 22.04 -13.34 18.48
CA SER A 743 21.89 -14.50 19.37
C SER A 743 20.87 -15.52 18.84
N GLN A 744 19.73 -15.02 18.31
CA GLN A 744 18.70 -15.88 17.71
C GLN A 744 19.18 -16.57 16.44
N ARG A 745 19.98 -15.88 15.61
CA ARG A 745 20.48 -16.44 14.35
C ARG A 745 21.63 -17.44 14.53
N LEU A 746 22.48 -17.22 15.54
CA LEU A 746 23.60 -18.08 15.86
C LEU A 746 23.20 -19.21 16.83
N ALA A 747 21.98 -19.17 17.40
CA ALA A 747 21.53 -20.08 18.47
C ALA A 747 22.47 -20.08 19.69
N ILE A 748 22.99 -18.88 20.08
CA ILE A 748 23.87 -18.65 21.23
C ILE A 748 23.25 -17.73 22.27
N GLY A 749 23.86 -17.59 23.43
CA GLY A 749 23.42 -16.63 24.44
C GLY A 749 23.56 -15.17 24.00
N VAL A 750 22.69 -14.28 24.53
CA VAL A 750 22.74 -12.84 24.20
C VAL A 750 24.06 -12.21 24.65
N GLU A 751 24.60 -12.67 25.77
CA GLU A 751 25.87 -12.19 26.31
C GLU A 751 27.05 -12.57 25.40
N GLU A 752 27.06 -13.78 24.89
CA GLU A 752 28.05 -14.26 23.91
C GLU A 752 27.95 -13.50 22.58
N ALA A 753 26.71 -13.27 22.07
CA ALA A 753 26.46 -12.47 20.88
C ALA A 753 26.95 -11.01 21.06
N THR A 754 26.76 -10.44 22.25
CA THR A 754 27.27 -9.11 22.61
C THR A 754 28.81 -9.09 22.61
N GLY A 755 29.44 -10.12 23.14
CA GLY A 755 30.90 -10.27 23.12
C GLY A 755 31.47 -10.31 21.69
N ILE A 756 30.85 -11.08 20.81
CA ILE A 756 31.23 -11.17 19.38
C ILE A 756 31.04 -9.81 18.66
N LEU A 757 29.94 -9.12 18.91
CA LEU A 757 29.70 -7.78 18.33
C LEU A 757 30.73 -6.76 18.80
N ASN A 758 31.06 -6.74 20.09
CA ASN A 758 32.08 -5.83 20.62
C ASN A 758 33.45 -6.15 20.02
N ALA A 759 33.83 -7.42 19.92
CA ALA A 759 35.07 -7.84 19.29
C ALA A 759 35.15 -7.43 17.80
N TYR A 760 34.01 -7.49 17.10
CA TYR A 760 33.92 -6.96 15.72
C TYR A 760 34.20 -5.46 15.66
N PHE A 761 33.57 -4.68 16.52
CA PHE A 761 33.77 -3.22 16.55
C PHE A 761 35.15 -2.82 17.07
N ASP A 762 35.76 -3.61 17.94
CA ASP A 762 37.14 -3.40 18.37
C ASP A 762 38.14 -3.70 17.23
N ALA A 763 37.82 -4.68 16.38
CA ALA A 763 38.57 -5.01 15.16
C ALA A 763 38.41 -3.97 14.04
N PHE A 764 37.22 -3.31 13.97
CA PHE A 764 36.85 -2.33 12.94
C PHE A 764 36.21 -1.07 13.58
N PRO A 765 37.00 -0.25 14.31
CA PRO A 765 36.46 0.88 15.08
C PRO A 765 35.85 1.97 14.19
N SER A 766 36.33 2.15 12.96
CA SER A 766 35.79 3.12 12.01
C SER A 766 34.37 2.76 11.58
N VAL A 767 34.01 1.47 11.57
CA VAL A 767 32.64 1.02 11.26
C VAL A 767 31.68 1.45 12.35
N ARG A 768 32.06 1.31 13.64
CA ARG A 768 31.25 1.78 14.78
C ARG A 768 31.04 3.29 14.68
N GLN A 769 32.14 4.04 14.48
CA GLN A 769 32.08 5.49 14.37
C GLN A 769 31.16 5.95 13.23
N TYR A 770 31.28 5.32 12.06
CA TYR A 770 30.39 5.57 10.92
C TYR A 770 28.91 5.35 11.25
N MET A 771 28.57 4.28 11.96
CA MET A 771 27.19 3.98 12.35
C MET A 771 26.65 5.03 13.33
N ASP A 772 27.44 5.40 14.33
CA ASP A 772 27.07 6.40 15.32
C ASP A 772 26.88 7.79 14.66
N ASP A 773 27.84 8.20 13.81
CA ASP A 773 27.78 9.47 13.07
C ASP A 773 26.57 9.50 12.12
N THR A 774 26.28 8.39 11.44
CA THR A 774 25.12 8.28 10.55
C THR A 774 23.80 8.50 11.31
N VAL A 775 23.67 7.99 12.53
CA VAL A 775 22.47 8.20 13.35
C VAL A 775 22.36 9.68 13.77
N VAL A 776 23.49 10.30 14.15
CA VAL A 776 23.51 11.72 14.54
C VAL A 776 23.11 12.61 13.37
N GLU A 777 23.69 12.36 12.18
CA GLU A 777 23.36 13.10 10.96
C GLU A 777 21.91 12.86 10.51
N ALA A 778 21.45 11.61 10.57
CA ALA A 778 20.08 11.27 10.18
C ALA A 778 19.03 11.93 11.09
N ARG A 779 19.31 12.08 12.39
CA ARG A 779 18.45 12.83 13.32
C ARG A 779 18.40 14.32 12.98
N LYS A 780 19.53 14.90 12.56
CA LYS A 780 19.62 16.31 12.18
C LYS A 780 18.93 16.58 10.84
N ASN A 781 19.12 15.70 9.86
CA ASN A 781 18.67 15.86 8.47
C ASN A 781 17.34 15.14 8.19
N GLU A 782 16.73 14.52 9.23
CA GLU A 782 15.47 13.76 9.17
C GLU A 782 15.49 12.56 8.21
N GLY A 783 16.69 12.09 7.91
CA GLY A 783 16.90 10.99 6.98
C GLY A 783 18.36 10.85 6.56
N THR A 784 18.59 9.95 5.61
CA THR A 784 19.93 9.66 5.07
C THR A 784 20.02 10.04 3.61
N VAL A 785 21.26 10.21 3.10
CA VAL A 785 21.56 10.51 1.70
C VAL A 785 22.67 9.58 1.23
N THR A 786 22.52 8.96 0.03
CA THR A 786 23.60 8.16 -0.61
C THR A 786 24.62 9.05 -1.32
N LEU A 787 25.73 8.47 -1.76
CA LEU A 787 26.74 9.17 -2.58
C LEU A 787 26.18 9.72 -3.90
N PHE A 788 25.13 9.11 -4.43
CA PHE A 788 24.44 9.55 -5.64
C PHE A 788 23.35 10.59 -5.38
N GLY A 789 23.20 11.03 -4.10
CA GLY A 789 22.21 12.03 -3.73
C GLY A 789 20.83 11.48 -3.38
N ARG A 790 20.59 10.16 -3.42
CA ARG A 790 19.30 9.57 -3.03
C ARG A 790 18.98 9.85 -1.58
N ARG A 791 17.90 10.56 -1.33
CA ARG A 791 17.41 10.89 0.01
C ARG A 791 16.42 9.82 0.48
N ARG A 792 16.56 9.45 1.75
CA ARG A 792 15.59 8.58 2.44
C ARG A 792 15.15 9.25 3.73
N PRO A 793 13.96 9.87 3.76
CA PRO A 793 13.35 10.36 4.99
C PRO A 793 13.09 9.21 5.98
N ILE A 794 13.34 9.45 7.27
CA ILE A 794 13.12 8.48 8.36
C ILE A 794 12.37 9.19 9.49
N PRO A 795 11.06 9.37 9.38
CA PRO A 795 10.26 10.09 10.36
C PRO A 795 10.28 9.44 11.75
N GLU A 796 10.52 8.13 11.81
CA GLU A 796 10.65 7.36 13.05
C GLU A 796 11.71 7.92 14.01
N LEU A 797 12.74 8.62 13.51
CA LEU A 797 13.81 9.22 14.33
C LEU A 797 13.31 10.30 15.28
N ARG A 798 12.16 10.91 15.00
CA ARG A 798 11.53 11.95 15.85
C ARG A 798 10.52 11.38 16.84
N SER A 799 10.22 10.10 16.80
CA SER A 799 9.21 9.50 17.66
C SER A 799 9.58 9.61 19.14
N ASP A 800 8.63 10.02 19.98
CA ASP A 800 8.77 10.00 21.44
C ASP A 800 8.82 8.56 21.97
N ASN A 801 8.27 7.60 21.23
CA ASN A 801 8.36 6.18 21.57
C ASN A 801 9.78 5.66 21.31
N PHE A 802 10.48 5.30 22.38
CA PHE A 802 11.86 4.79 22.32
C PHE A 802 12.02 3.61 21.34
N ARG A 803 11.07 2.68 21.31
CA ARG A 803 11.17 1.50 20.42
C ARG A 803 11.03 1.89 18.93
N VAL A 804 10.15 2.85 18.62
CA VAL A 804 9.97 3.36 17.25
C VAL A 804 11.22 4.14 16.84
N ARG A 805 11.73 5.01 17.71
CA ARG A 805 12.95 5.77 17.46
C ARG A 805 14.16 4.87 17.23
N GLN A 806 14.35 3.83 18.07
CA GLN A 806 15.42 2.85 17.89
C GLN A 806 15.28 2.07 16.56
N ALA A 807 14.05 1.77 16.13
CA ALA A 807 13.83 1.19 14.80
C ALA A 807 14.23 2.15 13.67
N GLY A 808 13.96 3.46 13.81
CA GLY A 808 14.41 4.49 12.89
C GLY A 808 15.94 4.61 12.84
N GLU A 809 16.62 4.52 13.98
CA GLU A 809 18.10 4.53 14.06
C GLU A 809 18.71 3.34 13.30
N ARG A 810 18.16 2.14 13.47
CA ARG A 810 18.57 0.96 12.67
C ARG A 810 18.32 1.16 11.18
N GLN A 811 17.19 1.76 10.82
CA GLN A 811 16.91 2.09 9.41
C GLN A 811 17.94 3.09 8.85
N ALA A 812 18.36 4.08 9.64
CA ALA A 812 19.36 5.07 9.23
C ALA A 812 20.72 4.40 8.95
N MET A 813 21.20 3.55 9.86
CA MET A 813 22.47 2.83 9.70
C MET A 813 22.52 2.03 8.40
N ASN A 814 21.41 1.40 8.03
CA ASN A 814 21.34 0.52 6.84
C ASN A 814 21.08 1.27 5.55
N ALA A 815 20.38 2.40 5.61
CA ALA A 815 19.87 3.08 4.44
C ALA A 815 20.99 3.55 3.50
N GLY A 816 22.08 4.08 4.05
CA GLY A 816 23.24 4.52 3.27
C GLY A 816 23.93 3.36 2.55
N ILE A 817 24.10 2.23 3.23
CA ILE A 817 24.76 1.04 2.70
C ILE A 817 23.95 0.40 1.58
N GLN A 818 22.68 0.09 1.87
CA GLN A 818 21.77 -0.56 0.91
C GLN A 818 21.43 0.35 -0.26
N GLY A 819 21.25 1.65 0.00
CA GLY A 819 20.98 2.62 -1.05
C GLY A 819 22.16 2.78 -2.00
N LEU A 820 23.41 2.86 -1.49
CA LEU A 820 24.60 2.94 -2.30
C LEU A 820 24.77 1.68 -3.18
N ALA A 821 24.57 0.49 -2.60
CA ALA A 821 24.62 -0.77 -3.35
C ALA A 821 23.57 -0.80 -4.48
N ALA A 822 22.33 -0.34 -4.20
CA ALA A 822 21.26 -0.26 -5.18
C ALA A 822 21.58 0.75 -6.30
N ASP A 823 22.14 1.92 -5.96
CA ASP A 823 22.52 2.93 -6.95
C ASP A 823 23.64 2.43 -7.88
N ILE A 824 24.67 1.78 -7.33
CA ILE A 824 25.75 1.15 -8.11
C ILE A 824 25.18 0.13 -9.09
N PHE A 825 24.28 -0.71 -8.62
CA PHE A 825 23.66 -1.74 -9.44
C PHE A 825 22.81 -1.16 -10.58
N LYS A 826 22.04 -0.11 -10.31
CA LYS A 826 21.24 0.60 -11.33
C LYS A 826 22.12 1.27 -12.39
N VAL A 827 23.22 1.90 -11.98
CA VAL A 827 24.23 2.44 -12.91
C VAL A 827 24.77 1.36 -13.83
N ALA A 828 25.08 0.18 -13.27
CA ALA A 828 25.54 -0.94 -14.07
C ALA A 828 24.49 -1.39 -15.10
N LEU A 829 23.22 -1.55 -14.71
CA LEU A 829 22.15 -1.93 -15.62
C LEU A 829 21.99 -0.94 -16.79
N VAL A 830 21.95 0.36 -16.51
CA VAL A 830 21.82 1.38 -17.54
C VAL A 830 23.01 1.34 -18.51
N ARG A 831 24.23 1.31 -17.97
CA ARG A 831 25.44 1.30 -18.80
C ARG A 831 25.63 0.00 -19.62
N ILE A 832 25.21 -1.14 -19.10
CA ILE A 832 25.24 -2.42 -19.84
C ILE A 832 24.29 -2.33 -21.03
N ASP A 833 23.04 -1.90 -20.83
CA ASP A 833 22.07 -1.77 -21.90
C ASP A 833 22.54 -0.82 -22.99
N GLU A 834 23.05 0.36 -22.62
CA GLU A 834 23.62 1.32 -23.55
C GLU A 834 24.81 0.75 -24.34
N ALA A 835 25.69 0.01 -23.66
CA ALA A 835 26.88 -0.55 -24.30
C ALA A 835 26.53 -1.67 -25.28
N LEU A 836 25.54 -2.51 -24.93
CA LEU A 836 25.00 -3.55 -25.83
C LEU A 836 24.39 -2.92 -27.10
N GLU A 837 23.63 -1.82 -26.95
CA GLU A 837 23.06 -1.09 -28.09
C GLU A 837 24.14 -0.40 -28.96
N LYS A 838 25.06 0.32 -28.34
CA LYS A 838 26.19 1.00 -29.05
C LYS A 838 27.06 0.00 -29.78
N GLY A 839 27.25 -1.20 -29.23
CA GLY A 839 27.98 -2.29 -29.86
C GLY A 839 27.22 -3.01 -30.98
N ASN A 840 25.97 -2.67 -31.24
CA ASN A 840 25.05 -3.39 -32.14
C ASN A 840 25.03 -4.90 -31.85
N LEU A 841 25.14 -5.29 -30.58
CA LEU A 841 25.13 -6.69 -30.16
C LEU A 841 23.69 -7.23 -30.14
N ALA A 842 23.53 -8.51 -30.40
CA ALA A 842 22.24 -9.19 -30.32
C ALA A 842 21.90 -9.62 -28.86
N SER A 843 22.88 -9.55 -27.97
CA SER A 843 22.75 -9.83 -26.54
C SER A 843 21.83 -8.86 -25.83
N ARG A 844 21.07 -9.31 -24.83
CA ARG A 844 20.08 -8.51 -24.12
C ARG A 844 20.03 -8.84 -22.65
N LEU A 845 19.75 -7.83 -21.81
CA LEU A 845 19.37 -8.01 -20.42
C LEU A 845 17.99 -8.70 -20.36
N VAL A 846 17.88 -9.80 -19.62
CA VAL A 846 16.62 -10.58 -19.50
C VAL A 846 16.08 -10.61 -18.09
N LEU A 847 16.95 -10.55 -17.06
CA LEU A 847 16.54 -10.64 -15.67
C LEU A 847 17.56 -9.93 -14.76
N GLN A 848 17.09 -9.43 -13.66
CA GLN A 848 17.91 -9.02 -12.53
C GLN A 848 17.37 -9.65 -11.24
N VAL A 849 18.26 -10.10 -10.35
CA VAL A 849 17.87 -10.68 -9.06
C VAL A 849 18.83 -10.22 -7.97
N HIS A 850 18.38 -9.35 -7.08
CA HIS A 850 19.22 -8.71 -6.06
C HIS A 850 20.41 -7.96 -6.66
N ASP A 851 21.63 -8.47 -6.52
CA ASP A 851 22.87 -7.89 -7.02
C ASP A 851 23.39 -8.65 -8.28
N GLU A 852 22.53 -9.49 -8.88
CA GLU A 852 22.82 -10.38 -10.01
C GLU A 852 22.15 -9.89 -11.28
N VAL A 853 22.90 -9.78 -12.36
CA VAL A 853 22.45 -9.44 -13.71
C VAL A 853 22.47 -10.70 -14.58
N ILE A 854 21.41 -10.92 -15.36
CA ILE A 854 21.35 -12.03 -16.32
C ILE A 854 21.22 -11.48 -17.73
N VAL A 855 22.19 -11.83 -18.57
CA VAL A 855 22.26 -11.47 -19.99
C VAL A 855 22.06 -12.73 -20.82
N GLU A 856 21.12 -12.68 -21.77
CA GLU A 856 20.99 -13.72 -22.80
C GLU A 856 21.79 -13.30 -24.03
N ALA A 857 22.80 -14.09 -24.41
CA ALA A 857 23.72 -13.75 -25.47
C ALA A 857 23.91 -14.88 -26.48
N PRO A 858 23.97 -14.58 -27.79
CA PRO A 858 24.44 -15.55 -28.78
C PRO A 858 25.82 -16.09 -28.41
N THR A 859 26.08 -17.37 -28.63
CA THR A 859 27.36 -17.99 -28.30
C THR A 859 28.54 -17.29 -29.02
N SER A 860 28.29 -16.65 -30.18
CA SER A 860 29.30 -15.87 -30.91
C SER A 860 29.68 -14.54 -30.25
N GLU A 861 28.87 -14.02 -29.35
CA GLU A 861 29.10 -12.76 -28.63
C GLU A 861 29.65 -12.97 -27.20
N LYS A 862 29.76 -14.21 -26.76
CA LYS A 862 30.08 -14.60 -25.37
C LYS A 862 31.30 -13.86 -24.80
N GLU A 863 32.43 -13.88 -25.51
CA GLU A 863 33.67 -13.25 -25.02
C GLU A 863 33.54 -11.73 -24.91
N VAL A 864 32.99 -11.10 -25.93
CA VAL A 864 32.80 -9.63 -25.97
C VAL A 864 31.83 -9.17 -24.88
N VAL A 865 30.71 -9.88 -24.71
CA VAL A 865 29.71 -9.56 -23.67
C VAL A 865 30.28 -9.80 -22.26
N ASN A 866 31.06 -10.86 -22.07
CA ASN A 866 31.68 -11.11 -20.76
C ASN A 866 32.63 -9.98 -20.37
N GLU A 867 33.51 -9.57 -21.27
CA GLU A 867 34.45 -8.47 -21.02
C GLU A 867 33.70 -7.14 -20.77
N LEU A 868 32.69 -6.84 -21.60
CA LEU A 868 31.90 -5.63 -21.52
C LEU A 868 31.15 -5.54 -20.19
N VAL A 869 30.41 -6.60 -19.80
CA VAL A 869 29.61 -6.62 -18.56
C VAL A 869 30.51 -6.53 -17.34
N LEU A 870 31.58 -7.32 -17.27
CA LEU A 870 32.53 -7.29 -16.16
C LEU A 870 33.19 -5.92 -16.03
N ASN A 871 33.66 -5.34 -17.14
CA ASN A 871 34.28 -4.02 -17.10
C ASN A 871 33.30 -2.96 -16.58
N ILE A 872 32.05 -2.93 -17.07
CA ILE A 872 31.04 -1.96 -16.61
C ILE A 872 30.70 -2.15 -15.14
N MET A 873 30.46 -3.39 -14.69
CA MET A 873 30.10 -3.66 -13.30
C MET A 873 31.26 -3.33 -12.34
N CYS A 874 32.49 -3.70 -12.67
CA CYS A 874 33.65 -3.39 -11.85
C CYS A 874 33.97 -1.88 -11.79
N HIS A 875 33.57 -1.11 -12.78
CA HIS A 875 33.80 0.34 -12.86
C HIS A 875 32.51 1.17 -12.82
N ALA A 876 31.42 0.64 -12.26
CA ALA A 876 30.14 1.35 -12.14
C ALA A 876 30.28 2.65 -11.32
N THR A 877 31.14 2.63 -10.31
CA THR A 877 31.52 3.82 -9.52
C THR A 877 32.92 3.65 -8.90
N GLU A 878 33.55 4.75 -8.53
CA GLU A 878 34.82 4.73 -7.82
C GLU A 878 34.61 4.60 -6.31
N LEU A 879 35.05 3.48 -5.74
CA LEU A 879 35.11 3.25 -4.30
C LEU A 879 36.56 3.18 -3.82
N LYS A 880 36.79 3.30 -2.51
CA LYS A 880 38.10 3.07 -1.89
C LYS A 880 38.56 1.60 -1.93
N VAL A 881 37.68 0.72 -2.32
CA VAL A 881 37.90 -0.72 -2.49
C VAL A 881 37.47 -1.10 -3.91
N PRO A 882 38.13 -2.08 -4.55
CA PRO A 882 37.71 -2.55 -5.87
C PRO A 882 36.31 -3.16 -5.81
N LEU A 883 35.49 -2.94 -6.83
CA LEU A 883 34.29 -3.74 -7.08
C LEU A 883 34.72 -5.03 -7.80
N GLU A 884 34.27 -6.15 -7.30
CA GLU A 884 34.52 -7.45 -7.90
C GLU A 884 33.22 -8.12 -8.30
N VAL A 885 33.23 -8.79 -9.43
CA VAL A 885 32.10 -9.45 -10.05
C VAL A 885 32.46 -10.88 -10.41
N ASN A 886 31.65 -11.82 -9.95
CA ASN A 886 31.74 -13.20 -10.40
C ASN A 886 30.84 -13.38 -11.63
N SER A 887 31.31 -14.06 -12.66
CA SER A 887 30.50 -14.39 -13.82
C SER A 887 30.61 -15.86 -14.17
N ALA A 888 29.50 -16.44 -14.60
CA ALA A 888 29.44 -17.79 -15.14
C ALA A 888 28.47 -17.86 -16.33
N TRP A 889 28.64 -18.86 -17.15
CA TRP A 889 27.89 -19.07 -18.37
C TRP A 889 27.27 -20.47 -18.38
N GLY A 890 26.06 -20.57 -18.88
CA GLY A 890 25.38 -21.83 -19.01
C GLY A 890 24.16 -21.74 -19.89
N HIS A 891 23.63 -22.89 -20.28
CA HIS A 891 22.38 -22.94 -21.01
C HIS A 891 21.16 -22.68 -20.10
N THR A 892 21.30 -23.04 -18.85
CA THR A 892 20.28 -22.77 -17.79
C THR A 892 20.83 -21.77 -16.78
N TRP A 893 19.92 -21.09 -16.06
CA TRP A 893 20.30 -20.21 -14.93
C TRP A 893 21.08 -20.96 -13.84
N SER A 894 20.77 -22.26 -13.64
CA SER A 894 21.46 -23.09 -12.65
C SER A 894 22.90 -23.41 -13.03
N GLU A 895 23.17 -23.63 -14.32
CA GLU A 895 24.53 -23.90 -14.82
C GLU A 895 25.41 -22.66 -14.82
N ALA A 896 24.80 -21.49 -15.02
CA ALA A 896 25.48 -20.19 -15.04
C ALA A 896 25.74 -19.62 -13.64
N LYS A 897 25.75 -20.46 -12.56
CA LYS A 897 25.95 -19.96 -11.19
C LYS A 897 26.97 -20.79 -10.39
#